data_34da3ffdf516d8e797a83fa157595a4d
#
_entry.id   34da3ffdf516d8e797a83fa157595a4d
#
_cell.length_a   1.000
_cell.length_b   1.000
_cell.length_c   1.000
_cell.angle_alpha   90.00
_cell.angle_beta   90.00
_cell.angle_gamma   90.00
#
_symmetry.space_group_name_H-M   'P 1'
#
loop_
_entity.id
_entity.type
_entity.pdbx_description
1 polymer ?
#
loop_
_entity_poly.entity_id
_entity_poly.type
_entity_poly.pdbx_seq_one_letter_code
_entity_poly.pdbx_strand_id
1 'polypeptide(L)'
;MGAITRVQAAVCVALYGLAPAAQAQQAPPAAAQPQDQTAGALQEVTVTATRRTQTLEAVPYSMSVVSAEKLAESGVTDLASLASDVPGLSMYQYGARFTEATVPIIRGINATGEPTRGFRAFEQAPVGTYIGNSPVDGYFELDDLKQVEVLRGPQGTLYGAGTLAGALRLIPNSPELNTFAGQIEASGGKLAHSDGTPYAVRGLINIPLGDVLAFRASAKYDYQPGFVNTYGLFARSNNGLSGIPLLANPAAPVTSPAIYQDKPDWNFQKTFTGRASLLWKPADGFTAELAILHAGVQGDGGPQVNPDFPGGVSPLDPATTLPAGGPYREFSQIDQPWSRYTNLASADLTWDVGFATVSSTSSYYTTSGSVLQDNTYSLGGLASGGYLPYYAGVPTNPRFVYDQQFADFAHTFTEEVRLVSKSGPDKTFDYVLGVFYENQTSAGAWTIAVPGTPEYQAAQGCLPNCFFNVTTAPGDVTFQQIDTQRFQDKSVFGELTWHFLPKGQVTVGARHFSQEFTDAQSYDDYNFPTFLPATPHESPASKTVGKVNPSYQYADDQYVYAVWSQGFRRGGANSVPLVGPFAESPLLSTYQPDSTNNYEAGLKGRFSNGLSYTFALFDIKWDKPQISSSLPSGNLAVYNANTAESKGFEFESSGPLFVPNLVYTVSYAYADAHLTSDFSLPANNGAQTGTIVPGLIHGSSGQQMPGSPKSSASVALHYDMAIASDYDLALAANAVYRSAVPMQLTPSLGVTSVQYSSSYEMVNVNATLNHQPWRTTLYVTNLFDRENILVPPTQFNELGNLTNDYLVSIPREVGVRVAYIF
;
A
#
# COMPACT_ATOMS: atom_id res chain seq x y z
N MET A 1 -7.56 25.25 -3.54
CA MET A 1 -7.10 25.79 -2.24
C MET A 1 -8.19 26.40 -1.35
N GLY A 2 -9.36 26.85 -1.83
CA GLY A 2 -10.39 27.52 -1.02
C GLY A 2 -11.39 26.61 -0.28
N ALA A 3 -11.51 25.33 -0.60
CA ALA A 3 -12.50 24.42 0.00
C ALA A 3 -11.95 23.58 1.17
N ILE A 4 -10.67 23.29 1.18
CA ILE A 4 -10.02 22.45 2.21
C ILE A 4 -9.89 23.21 3.54
N THR A 5 -9.65 24.51 3.49
CA THR A 5 -9.57 25.36 4.68
C THR A 5 -10.90 25.51 5.43
N ARG A 6 -12.04 25.29 4.77
CA ARG A 6 -13.37 25.40 5.41
C ARG A 6 -13.79 24.11 6.14
N VAL A 7 -13.30 22.96 5.73
CA VAL A 7 -13.56 21.69 6.44
C VAL A 7 -12.70 21.57 7.69
N GLN A 8 -11.45 22.02 7.67
CA GLN A 8 -10.60 22.07 8.87
C GLN A 8 -11.14 23.04 9.95
N ALA A 9 -11.72 24.17 9.54
CA ALA A 9 -12.36 25.09 10.45
C ALA A 9 -13.67 24.57 11.06
N ALA A 10 -14.43 23.74 10.32
CA ALA A 10 -15.68 23.16 10.82
C ALA A 10 -15.46 22.07 11.88
N VAL A 11 -14.39 21.30 11.76
CA VAL A 11 -14.04 20.25 12.76
C VAL A 11 -13.51 20.88 14.05
N CYS A 12 -12.73 21.95 13.99
CA CYS A 12 -12.26 22.65 15.18
C CYS A 12 -13.38 23.42 15.92
N VAL A 13 -14.36 23.96 15.21
CA VAL A 13 -15.49 24.68 15.84
C VAL A 13 -16.48 23.72 16.51
N ALA A 14 -16.65 22.49 16.00
CA ALA A 14 -17.49 21.48 16.63
C ALA A 14 -16.94 20.94 17.97
N LEU A 15 -15.63 21.02 18.18
CA LEU A 15 -14.97 20.60 19.44
C LEU A 15 -14.95 21.67 20.54
N TYR A 16 -15.16 22.95 20.21
CA TYR A 16 -15.17 24.04 21.20
C TYR A 16 -16.58 24.44 21.68
N GLY A 17 -17.65 23.89 21.08
CA GLY A 17 -19.03 24.32 21.31
C GLY A 17 -19.86 23.48 22.31
N LEU A 18 -19.35 22.39 22.86
CA LEU A 18 -20.12 21.49 23.74
C LEU A 18 -19.54 21.43 25.14
N ALA A 19 -19.72 22.51 25.90
CA ALA A 19 -19.72 22.47 27.36
C ALA A 19 -20.98 23.15 27.90
N PRO A 20 -22.02 22.38 28.27
CA PRO A 20 -22.84 22.77 29.41
C PRO A 20 -22.71 21.74 30.52
N ALA A 21 -22.62 22.26 31.75
CA ALA A 21 -22.61 21.54 33.01
C ALA A 21 -23.80 20.59 33.11
N ALA A 22 -23.55 19.28 33.06
CA ALA A 22 -24.52 18.27 33.51
C ALA A 22 -24.25 17.96 34.98
N GLN A 23 -25.19 18.34 35.85
CA GLN A 23 -25.24 17.88 37.22
C GLN A 23 -25.47 16.38 37.22
N ALA A 24 -24.51 15.66 37.78
CA ALA A 24 -24.60 14.20 37.97
C ALA A 24 -25.72 13.88 38.99
N GLN A 25 -26.75 13.21 38.52
CA GLN A 25 -27.69 12.48 39.35
C GLN A 25 -27.18 11.05 39.42
N GLN A 26 -26.69 10.64 40.59
CA GLN A 26 -26.24 9.27 40.86
C GLN A 26 -27.42 8.28 40.74
N ALA A 27 -27.37 7.42 39.75
CA ALA A 27 -28.16 6.18 39.72
C ALA A 27 -27.38 5.08 40.47
N PRO A 28 -28.05 4.15 41.16
CA PRO A 28 -27.36 3.11 41.91
C PRO A 28 -26.67 2.13 40.93
N PRO A 29 -25.53 1.53 41.33
CA PRO A 29 -24.80 0.64 40.47
C PRO A 29 -25.61 -0.61 40.16
N ALA A 30 -25.93 -0.84 38.91
CA ALA A 30 -26.38 -2.15 38.41
C ALA A 30 -25.23 -3.14 38.59
N ALA A 31 -25.47 -4.20 39.33
CA ALA A 31 -24.50 -5.27 39.53
C ALA A 31 -24.06 -5.83 38.15
N ALA A 32 -22.83 -5.62 37.82
CA ALA A 32 -22.18 -6.32 36.70
C ALA A 32 -22.22 -7.83 37.02
N GLN A 33 -22.86 -8.60 36.15
CA GLN A 33 -22.70 -10.04 36.17
C GLN A 33 -21.24 -10.36 35.85
N PRO A 34 -20.56 -11.18 36.61
CA PRO A 34 -19.24 -11.65 36.26
C PRO A 34 -19.39 -12.47 34.96
N GLN A 35 -18.86 -11.99 33.86
CA GLN A 35 -18.52 -12.88 32.76
C GLN A 35 -17.43 -13.80 33.29
N ASP A 36 -17.75 -15.08 33.39
CA ASP A 36 -16.79 -16.14 33.60
C ASP A 36 -15.79 -16.14 32.46
N GLN A 37 -14.75 -15.30 32.56
CA GLN A 37 -13.56 -15.41 31.72
C GLN A 37 -12.80 -16.63 32.21
N THR A 38 -13.12 -17.80 31.68
CA THR A 38 -12.20 -18.93 31.69
C THR A 38 -10.95 -18.51 30.94
N ALA A 39 -9.93 -18.08 31.67
CA ALA A 39 -8.59 -17.83 31.18
C ALA A 39 -8.15 -19.04 30.35
N GLY A 40 -7.92 -18.84 29.05
CA GLY A 40 -7.39 -19.85 28.14
C GLY A 40 -8.31 -20.30 26.99
N ALA A 41 -9.57 -19.88 26.90
CA ALA A 41 -10.39 -20.14 25.70
C ALA A 41 -10.12 -19.05 24.65
N LEU A 42 -9.39 -19.39 23.59
CA LEU A 42 -9.28 -18.53 22.41
C LEU A 42 -10.69 -18.21 21.90
N GLN A 43 -11.03 -16.93 21.85
CA GLN A 43 -12.33 -16.46 21.41
C GLN A 43 -12.64 -16.96 19.99
N GLU A 44 -13.86 -17.43 19.74
CA GLU A 44 -14.31 -17.85 18.41
C GLU A 44 -14.28 -16.65 17.45
N VAL A 45 -13.49 -16.76 16.39
CA VAL A 45 -13.31 -15.67 15.42
C VAL A 45 -14.41 -15.75 14.37
N THR A 46 -15.25 -14.71 14.31
CA THR A 46 -16.28 -14.57 13.28
C THR A 46 -15.83 -13.64 12.16
N VAL A 47 -16.16 -14.01 10.93
CA VAL A 47 -15.79 -13.30 9.69
C VAL A 47 -17.01 -13.00 8.83
N THR A 48 -16.85 -12.01 7.94
CA THR A 48 -17.88 -11.61 6.99
C THR A 48 -17.41 -11.72 5.52
N ALA A 49 -16.35 -12.45 5.30
CA ALA A 49 -15.68 -12.61 4.00
C ALA A 49 -16.58 -13.19 2.89
N THR A 50 -17.54 -14.03 3.24
CA THR A 50 -18.53 -14.62 2.31
C THR A 50 -19.80 -13.78 2.18
N ARG A 51 -19.77 -12.51 2.62
CA ARG A 51 -20.94 -11.62 2.75
C ARG A 51 -21.99 -12.14 3.74
N ARG A 52 -21.59 -13.05 4.61
CA ARG A 52 -22.35 -13.67 5.72
C ARG A 52 -21.47 -13.73 6.94
N THR A 53 -22.06 -13.62 8.13
CA THR A 53 -21.36 -13.86 9.38
C THR A 53 -21.23 -15.36 9.61
N GLN A 54 -20.01 -15.87 9.76
CA GLN A 54 -19.71 -17.27 10.05
C GLN A 54 -18.37 -17.39 10.78
N THR A 55 -18.08 -18.54 11.35
CA THR A 55 -16.79 -18.79 12.00
C THR A 55 -15.68 -18.91 10.96
N LEU A 56 -14.45 -18.56 11.33
CA LEU A 56 -13.28 -18.66 10.46
C LEU A 56 -13.10 -20.08 9.90
N GLU A 57 -13.34 -21.10 10.73
CA GLU A 57 -13.21 -22.49 10.38
C GLU A 57 -14.24 -22.94 9.31
N ALA A 58 -15.46 -22.38 9.36
CA ALA A 58 -16.52 -22.70 8.41
C ALA A 58 -16.35 -22.06 7.03
N VAL A 59 -15.44 -21.09 6.85
CA VAL A 59 -15.15 -20.51 5.53
C VAL A 59 -14.39 -21.50 4.68
N PRO A 60 -14.93 -21.94 3.52
CA PRO A 60 -14.36 -23.05 2.77
C PRO A 60 -13.26 -22.62 1.78
N TYR A 61 -12.33 -21.76 2.18
CA TYR A 61 -11.11 -21.38 1.47
C TYR A 61 -10.08 -20.80 2.44
N SER A 62 -8.83 -20.63 1.97
CA SER A 62 -7.74 -20.10 2.79
C SER A 62 -7.96 -18.63 3.13
N MET A 63 -7.95 -18.29 4.41
CA MET A 63 -7.96 -16.91 4.89
C MET A 63 -7.32 -16.81 6.28
N SER A 64 -6.81 -15.63 6.59
CA SER A 64 -6.34 -15.25 7.94
C SER A 64 -7.15 -14.10 8.49
N VAL A 65 -7.24 -14.05 9.82
CA VAL A 65 -7.81 -12.92 10.56
C VAL A 65 -6.79 -12.43 11.57
N VAL A 66 -6.56 -11.12 11.58
CA VAL A 66 -5.75 -10.44 12.59
C VAL A 66 -6.70 -9.56 13.40
N SER A 67 -6.90 -9.89 14.68
CA SER A 67 -7.77 -9.13 15.57
C SER A 67 -7.14 -7.79 15.99
N ALA A 68 -7.97 -6.87 16.53
CA ALA A 68 -7.49 -5.59 17.04
C ALA A 68 -6.43 -5.76 18.14
N GLU A 69 -6.61 -6.75 19.02
CA GLU A 69 -5.68 -7.07 20.10
C GLU A 69 -4.33 -7.50 19.51
N LYS A 70 -4.34 -8.42 18.54
CA LYS A 70 -3.11 -8.91 17.89
C LYS A 70 -2.38 -7.79 17.14
N LEU A 71 -3.11 -6.90 16.45
CA LEU A 71 -2.51 -5.71 15.81
C LEU A 71 -1.79 -4.82 16.83
N ALA A 72 -2.43 -4.59 17.98
CA ALA A 72 -1.85 -3.77 19.05
C ALA A 72 -0.63 -4.45 19.71
N GLU A 73 -0.66 -5.75 19.91
CA GLU A 73 0.43 -6.55 20.48
C GLU A 73 1.62 -6.64 19.55
N SER A 74 1.41 -6.85 18.25
CA SER A 74 2.48 -6.95 17.27
C SER A 74 3.07 -5.59 16.90
N GLY A 75 2.44 -4.48 17.34
CA GLY A 75 2.86 -3.12 16.96
C GLY A 75 2.57 -2.80 15.49
N VAL A 76 1.62 -3.50 14.89
CA VAL A 76 1.19 -3.31 13.49
C VAL A 76 0.33 -2.06 13.39
N THR A 77 0.80 -1.06 12.65
CA THR A 77 0.12 0.25 12.52
C THR A 77 -0.34 0.54 11.09
N ASP A 78 0.22 -0.13 10.09
CA ASP A 78 -0.05 0.07 8.68
C ASP A 78 -0.13 -1.25 7.91
N LEU A 79 -0.50 -1.17 6.63
CA LEU A 79 -0.58 -2.35 5.76
C LEU A 79 0.78 -3.03 5.56
N ALA A 80 1.86 -2.27 5.59
CA ALA A 80 3.19 -2.80 5.37
C ALA A 80 3.64 -3.71 6.52
N SER A 81 3.41 -3.28 7.74
CA SER A 81 3.70 -4.06 8.95
C SER A 81 2.73 -5.26 9.11
N LEU A 82 1.48 -5.16 8.61
CA LEU A 82 0.52 -6.26 8.59
C LEU A 82 1.05 -7.51 7.87
N ALA A 83 1.83 -7.33 6.80
CA ALA A 83 2.40 -8.45 6.07
C ALA A 83 3.32 -9.33 6.93
N SER A 84 3.80 -8.82 8.06
CA SER A 84 4.61 -9.58 9.01
C SER A 84 3.81 -10.64 9.76
N ASP A 85 2.52 -10.43 9.98
CA ASP A 85 1.66 -11.30 10.77
C ASP A 85 0.83 -12.28 9.93
N VAL A 86 0.84 -12.13 8.59
CA VAL A 86 0.01 -12.94 7.69
C VAL A 86 0.87 -13.75 6.73
N PRO A 87 0.86 -15.09 6.80
CA PRO A 87 1.62 -15.94 5.90
C PRO A 87 1.14 -15.79 4.45
N GLY A 88 2.08 -15.80 3.51
CA GLY A 88 1.78 -15.65 2.08
C GLY A 88 1.37 -14.24 1.65
N LEU A 89 1.20 -13.30 2.58
CA LEU A 89 1.10 -11.88 2.30
C LEU A 89 2.49 -11.26 2.34
N SER A 90 2.85 -10.55 1.31
CA SER A 90 4.02 -9.67 1.29
C SER A 90 3.61 -8.31 0.75
N MET A 91 4.39 -7.30 1.06
CA MET A 91 4.21 -5.97 0.49
C MET A 91 5.41 -5.65 -0.37
N TYR A 92 5.15 -5.27 -1.60
CA TYR A 92 6.17 -4.68 -2.44
C TYR A 92 6.29 -3.23 -2.05
N GLN A 93 7.43 -2.86 -1.47
CA GLN A 93 7.65 -1.55 -0.89
C GLN A 93 8.85 -0.88 -1.53
N TYR A 94 8.73 0.42 -1.69
CA TYR A 94 9.82 1.34 -2.02
C TYR A 94 10.57 1.83 -0.77
N GLY A 95 10.53 1.09 0.29
CA GLY A 95 11.09 1.45 1.58
C GLY A 95 10.02 1.83 2.60
N ALA A 96 10.45 1.87 3.86
CA ALA A 96 9.58 1.94 5.03
C ALA A 96 8.80 3.26 5.19
N ARG A 97 8.91 4.21 4.29
CA ARG A 97 8.21 5.50 4.32
C ARG A 97 7.73 5.96 2.94
N PHE A 98 7.83 5.11 1.95
CA PHE A 98 7.20 5.31 0.65
C PHE A 98 5.85 4.60 0.63
N THR A 99 4.84 5.24 1.17
CA THR A 99 3.49 4.67 1.28
C THR A 99 2.74 4.63 -0.05
N GLU A 100 3.22 5.34 -1.06
CA GLU A 100 2.56 5.49 -2.36
C GLU A 100 2.52 4.20 -3.17
N ALA A 101 3.52 3.35 -3.01
CA ALA A 101 3.72 2.17 -3.83
C ALA A 101 3.71 0.87 -3.01
N THR A 102 3.01 0.86 -1.88
CA THR A 102 2.81 -0.38 -1.12
C THR A 102 1.74 -1.23 -1.78
N VAL A 103 2.18 -2.19 -2.59
CA VAL A 103 1.30 -3.12 -3.29
C VAL A 103 1.24 -4.44 -2.53
N PRO A 104 0.06 -4.87 -2.04
CA PRO A 104 -0.08 -6.17 -1.42
C PRO A 104 0.06 -7.29 -2.45
N ILE A 105 0.86 -8.29 -2.10
CA ILE A 105 1.14 -9.49 -2.90
C ILE A 105 0.69 -10.70 -2.10
N ILE A 106 -0.15 -11.54 -2.69
CA ILE A 106 -0.57 -12.81 -2.10
C ILE A 106 -0.12 -13.94 -3.02
N ARG A 107 0.48 -14.98 -2.42
CA ARG A 107 0.95 -16.18 -3.14
C ARG A 107 1.89 -15.87 -4.31
N GLY A 108 2.65 -14.79 -4.20
CA GLY A 108 3.61 -14.39 -5.22
C GLY A 108 3.01 -13.82 -6.51
N ILE A 109 1.71 -13.57 -6.58
CA ILE A 109 1.07 -12.93 -7.72
C ILE A 109 1.35 -11.43 -7.62
N ASN A 110 2.37 -10.98 -8.33
CA ASN A 110 2.78 -9.59 -8.41
C ASN A 110 2.93 -9.16 -9.86
N ALA A 111 2.37 -8.02 -10.20
CA ALA A 111 2.41 -7.44 -11.52
C ALA A 111 3.48 -6.36 -11.68
N THR A 112 3.97 -5.81 -10.58
CA THR A 112 4.90 -4.69 -10.60
C THR A 112 6.30 -5.22 -10.85
N GLY A 113 6.82 -4.99 -12.05
CA GLY A 113 8.16 -5.45 -12.47
C GLY A 113 9.29 -4.56 -11.99
N GLU A 114 9.00 -3.31 -11.72
CA GLU A 114 9.94 -2.33 -11.19
C GLU A 114 9.22 -1.34 -10.29
N PRO A 115 9.94 -0.87 -9.26
CA PRO A 115 9.51 0.25 -8.48
C PRO A 115 9.50 1.53 -9.36
N THR A 116 8.33 1.99 -9.77
CA THR A 116 8.17 3.30 -10.40
C THR A 116 8.11 4.34 -9.28
N ARG A 117 9.24 5.01 -9.02
CA ARG A 117 9.33 6.06 -8.00
C ARG A 117 8.28 7.14 -8.28
N GLY A 118 7.28 7.25 -7.40
CA GLY A 118 6.35 8.36 -7.39
C GLY A 118 5.23 8.36 -8.43
N PHE A 119 5.10 7.34 -9.28
CA PHE A 119 3.97 7.22 -10.18
C PHE A 119 2.87 6.34 -9.59
N ARG A 120 1.63 6.76 -9.79
CA ARG A 120 0.49 5.88 -9.63
C ARG A 120 0.67 4.71 -10.58
N ALA A 121 0.54 3.49 -10.08
CA ALA A 121 0.56 2.31 -10.91
C ALA A 121 -0.53 2.43 -11.99
N PHE A 122 -0.16 2.29 -13.25
CA PHE A 122 -1.11 2.29 -14.37
C PHE A 122 -2.01 1.06 -14.33
N GLU A 123 -1.47 -0.04 -13.82
CA GLU A 123 -2.19 -1.29 -13.63
C GLU A 123 -3.03 -1.29 -12.34
N GLN A 124 -4.10 -2.05 -12.37
CA GLN A 124 -4.88 -2.33 -11.17
C GLN A 124 -4.12 -3.28 -10.24
N ALA A 125 -4.16 -3.03 -8.92
CA ALA A 125 -3.53 -3.90 -7.94
C ALA A 125 -4.04 -5.36 -8.06
N PRO A 126 -3.19 -6.39 -7.84
CA PRO A 126 -3.59 -7.80 -7.90
C PRO A 126 -4.39 -8.25 -6.67
N VAL A 127 -4.39 -7.47 -5.60
CA VAL A 127 -5.12 -7.73 -4.36
C VAL A 127 -6.02 -6.53 -4.06
N GLY A 128 -7.33 -6.75 -3.98
CA GLY A 128 -8.30 -5.71 -3.68
C GLY A 128 -8.26 -5.33 -2.20
N THR A 129 -8.29 -4.04 -1.89
CA THR A 129 -8.36 -3.52 -0.52
C THR A 129 -9.74 -2.92 -0.24
N TYR A 130 -10.31 -3.24 0.92
CA TYR A 130 -11.65 -2.81 1.33
C TYR A 130 -11.63 -2.23 2.74
N ILE A 131 -12.34 -1.11 2.95
CA ILE A 131 -12.69 -0.61 4.28
C ILE A 131 -14.17 -0.92 4.51
N GLY A 132 -14.44 -1.86 5.42
CA GLY A 132 -15.79 -2.45 5.54
C GLY A 132 -16.21 -3.17 4.26
N ASN A 133 -17.21 -2.60 3.58
CA ASN A 133 -17.69 -3.09 2.27
C ASN A 133 -17.23 -2.23 1.09
N SER A 134 -16.62 -1.08 1.31
CA SER A 134 -16.19 -0.14 0.28
C SER A 134 -14.84 -0.55 -0.31
N PRO A 135 -14.72 -0.81 -1.62
CA PRO A 135 -13.42 -0.97 -2.25
C PRO A 135 -12.68 0.37 -2.26
N VAL A 136 -11.42 0.37 -1.90
CA VAL A 136 -10.61 1.60 -1.82
C VAL A 136 -9.18 1.32 -2.24
N ASP A 137 -8.63 2.18 -3.09
CA ASP A 137 -7.24 2.19 -3.47
C ASP A 137 -6.59 3.46 -2.90
N GLY A 138 -5.65 3.31 -1.96
CA GLY A 138 -5.02 4.45 -1.30
C GLY A 138 -4.26 4.09 -0.04
N TYR A 139 -3.77 5.12 0.64
CA TYR A 139 -3.09 5.02 1.92
C TYR A 139 -4.08 4.96 3.08
N PHE A 140 -3.87 4.02 4.01
CA PHE A 140 -4.64 3.90 5.25
C PHE A 140 -3.73 3.47 6.39
N GLU A 141 -3.98 3.99 7.59
CA GLU A 141 -3.52 3.40 8.84
C GLU A 141 -4.56 2.46 9.42
N LEU A 142 -4.07 1.48 10.17
CA LEU A 142 -4.90 0.48 10.85
C LEU A 142 -5.36 1.03 12.21
N ASP A 143 -6.28 1.99 12.20
CA ASP A 143 -6.85 2.61 13.40
C ASP A 143 -8.32 2.25 13.60
N ASP A 144 -8.72 2.03 14.86
CA ASP A 144 -10.10 1.68 15.28
C ASP A 144 -10.75 0.54 14.48
N LEU A 145 -9.94 -0.50 14.20
CA LEU A 145 -10.41 -1.70 13.53
C LEU A 145 -10.88 -2.74 14.55
N LYS A 146 -11.89 -3.49 14.17
CA LYS A 146 -12.30 -4.73 14.84
C LYS A 146 -11.33 -5.87 14.47
N GLN A 147 -11.01 -5.98 13.19
CA GLN A 147 -10.13 -7.00 12.65
C GLN A 147 -9.72 -6.67 11.20
N VAL A 148 -8.67 -7.35 10.74
CA VAL A 148 -8.29 -7.41 9.32
C VAL A 148 -8.51 -8.83 8.82
N GLU A 149 -9.26 -8.98 7.73
CA GLU A 149 -9.51 -10.25 7.06
C GLU A 149 -8.66 -10.31 5.77
N VAL A 150 -7.82 -11.33 5.64
CA VAL A 150 -6.98 -11.56 4.46
C VAL A 150 -7.48 -12.80 3.74
N LEU A 151 -8.14 -12.59 2.61
CA LEU A 151 -8.68 -13.65 1.76
C LEU A 151 -7.61 -14.03 0.74
N ARG A 152 -7.18 -15.28 0.74
CA ARG A 152 -6.13 -15.76 -0.18
C ARG A 152 -6.73 -16.51 -1.35
N GLY A 153 -6.09 -16.35 -2.50
CA GLY A 153 -6.58 -16.85 -3.77
C GLY A 153 -7.65 -15.94 -4.41
N PRO A 154 -7.93 -16.13 -5.70
CA PRO A 154 -8.82 -15.28 -6.47
C PRO A 154 -10.22 -15.17 -5.91
N GLN A 155 -10.75 -13.95 -5.82
CA GLN A 155 -12.07 -13.61 -5.27
C GLN A 155 -12.97 -12.90 -6.30
N GLY A 156 -12.78 -13.18 -7.60
CA GLY A 156 -13.45 -12.43 -8.68
C GLY A 156 -14.97 -12.47 -8.66
N THR A 157 -15.61 -13.50 -8.07
CA THR A 157 -17.07 -13.60 -8.03
C THR A 157 -17.72 -12.60 -7.09
N LEU A 158 -17.27 -12.51 -5.82
CA LEU A 158 -17.87 -11.62 -4.81
C LEU A 158 -17.24 -10.24 -4.75
N TYR A 159 -15.95 -10.14 -5.06
CA TYR A 159 -15.17 -8.91 -4.88
C TYR A 159 -14.80 -8.21 -6.20
N GLY A 160 -14.89 -8.91 -7.33
CA GLY A 160 -14.74 -8.31 -8.67
C GLY A 160 -13.31 -8.08 -9.12
N ALA A 161 -13.12 -7.03 -9.91
CA ALA A 161 -11.83 -6.68 -10.49
C ALA A 161 -10.79 -6.31 -9.42
N GLY A 162 -9.49 -6.57 -9.73
CA GLY A 162 -8.41 -6.29 -8.77
C GLY A 162 -8.29 -7.33 -7.65
N THR A 163 -9.03 -8.44 -7.72
CA THR A 163 -8.92 -9.55 -6.76
C THR A 163 -8.34 -10.81 -7.41
N LEU A 164 -7.29 -10.59 -8.22
CA LEU A 164 -6.58 -11.62 -8.97
C LEU A 164 -5.90 -12.66 -8.07
N ALA A 165 -5.37 -12.20 -6.94
CA ALA A 165 -4.63 -13.01 -5.96
C ALA A 165 -5.32 -13.11 -4.60
N GLY A 166 -6.26 -12.21 -4.30
CA GLY A 166 -6.94 -12.17 -3.01
C GLY A 166 -7.57 -10.82 -2.70
N ALA A 167 -7.99 -10.66 -1.44
CA ALA A 167 -8.53 -9.40 -0.94
C ALA A 167 -8.10 -9.15 0.51
N LEU A 168 -7.85 -7.89 0.85
CA LEU A 168 -7.66 -7.37 2.20
C LEU A 168 -8.93 -6.62 2.63
N ARG A 169 -9.51 -6.97 3.77
CA ARG A 169 -10.66 -6.28 4.33
C ARG A 169 -10.33 -5.72 5.70
N LEU A 170 -10.30 -4.42 5.80
CA LEU A 170 -10.18 -3.68 7.05
C LEU A 170 -11.59 -3.51 7.61
N ILE A 171 -11.92 -4.14 8.72
CA ILE A 171 -13.26 -4.09 9.33
C ILE A 171 -13.22 -3.08 10.47
N PRO A 172 -13.75 -1.84 10.28
CA PRO A 172 -13.79 -0.86 11.35
C PRO A 172 -14.77 -1.25 12.45
N ASN A 173 -14.56 -0.71 13.65
CA ASN A 173 -15.56 -0.79 14.71
C ASN A 173 -16.76 0.09 14.36
N SER A 174 -17.97 -0.47 14.48
CA SER A 174 -19.23 0.26 14.37
C SER A 174 -19.56 0.95 15.69
N PRO A 175 -20.37 2.05 15.69
CA PRO A 175 -20.89 2.64 16.91
C PRO A 175 -21.78 1.67 17.72
N GLU A 176 -21.70 1.71 19.05
CA GLU A 176 -22.46 0.89 19.98
C GLU A 176 -23.58 1.69 20.63
N LEU A 177 -24.84 1.20 20.57
CA LEU A 177 -26.03 1.93 20.97
C LEU A 177 -26.14 2.19 22.48
N ASN A 178 -25.68 1.31 23.34
CA ASN A 178 -25.91 1.39 24.78
C ASN A 178 -24.62 1.58 25.59
N THR A 179 -23.52 1.89 24.92
CA THR A 179 -22.21 1.95 25.54
C THR A 179 -21.63 3.36 25.39
N PHE A 180 -21.36 4.04 26.50
CA PHE A 180 -20.47 5.20 26.49
C PHE A 180 -19.08 4.70 26.84
N ALA A 181 -18.15 4.87 25.91
CA ALA A 181 -16.78 4.39 26.07
C ALA A 181 -15.81 5.32 25.35
N GLY A 182 -14.58 5.38 25.82
CA GLY A 182 -13.54 6.14 25.17
C GLY A 182 -12.15 5.68 25.57
N GLN A 183 -11.17 6.16 24.80
CA GLN A 183 -9.76 5.92 25.07
C GLN A 183 -8.96 7.14 24.64
N ILE A 184 -8.00 7.54 25.48
CA ILE A 184 -6.95 8.49 25.10
C ILE A 184 -5.63 7.75 25.28
N GLU A 185 -4.78 7.78 24.25
CA GLU A 185 -3.50 7.09 24.25
C GLU A 185 -2.39 8.06 23.80
N ALA A 186 -1.23 7.97 24.45
CA ALA A 186 -0.01 8.63 24.02
C ALA A 186 1.15 7.65 24.02
N SER A 187 2.02 7.76 23.05
CA SER A 187 3.27 6.99 22.98
C SER A 187 4.45 7.89 22.68
N GLY A 188 5.63 7.46 23.12
CA GLY A 188 6.90 8.09 22.80
C GLY A 188 8.05 7.13 23.00
N GLY A 189 9.17 7.38 22.32
CA GLY A 189 10.27 6.43 22.30
C GLY A 189 11.58 7.05 21.87
N LYS A 190 12.52 6.15 21.54
CA LYS A 190 13.80 6.47 20.93
C LYS A 190 14.01 5.57 19.73
N LEU A 191 14.23 6.17 18.58
CA LEU A 191 14.62 5.52 17.35
C LEU A 191 16.17 5.45 17.29
N ALA A 192 16.71 4.29 17.00
CA ALA A 192 18.13 4.16 16.76
C ALA A 192 18.56 4.95 15.52
N HIS A 193 19.77 5.43 15.48
CA HIS A 193 20.34 6.25 14.39
C HIS A 193 19.58 7.56 14.12
N SER A 194 18.76 8.04 15.08
CA SER A 194 18.03 9.30 15.00
C SER A 194 18.25 10.12 16.28
N ASP A 195 18.37 11.45 16.13
CA ASP A 195 18.36 12.39 17.25
C ASP A 195 16.93 12.78 17.64
N GLY A 196 15.97 12.55 16.76
CA GLY A 196 14.55 12.81 16.98
C GLY A 196 13.88 11.83 17.94
N THR A 197 12.67 12.19 18.37
CA THR A 197 11.84 11.36 19.26
C THR A 197 10.55 11.01 18.54
N PRO A 198 10.27 9.72 18.26
CA PRO A 198 8.97 9.28 17.75
C PRO A 198 7.91 9.51 18.83
N TYR A 199 6.73 9.95 18.42
CA TYR A 199 5.57 10.07 19.31
C TYR A 199 4.27 9.95 18.56
N ALA A 200 3.23 9.42 19.25
CA ALA A 200 1.88 9.41 18.74
C ALA A 200 0.87 9.79 19.83
N VAL A 201 -0.24 10.38 19.40
CA VAL A 201 -1.41 10.64 20.24
C VAL A 201 -2.65 10.12 19.52
N ARG A 202 -3.50 9.40 20.26
CA ARG A 202 -4.74 8.81 19.77
C ARG A 202 -5.89 9.10 20.70
N GLY A 203 -7.04 9.44 20.15
CA GLY A 203 -8.31 9.57 20.87
C GLY A 203 -9.39 8.76 20.19
N LEU A 204 -10.25 8.14 20.99
CA LEU A 204 -11.41 7.37 20.53
C LEU A 204 -12.57 7.63 21.48
N ILE A 205 -13.78 7.79 20.94
CA ILE A 205 -15.01 7.94 21.73
C ILE A 205 -16.18 7.24 21.04
N ASN A 206 -17.02 6.57 21.83
CA ASN A 206 -18.33 6.04 21.44
C ASN A 206 -19.42 6.67 22.30
N ILE A 207 -20.41 7.29 21.68
CA ILE A 207 -21.49 8.05 22.34
C ILE A 207 -22.84 7.49 21.90
N PRO A 208 -23.61 6.84 22.80
CA PRO A 208 -25.01 6.52 22.52
C PRO A 208 -25.84 7.82 22.51
N LEU A 209 -26.63 8.04 21.46
CA LEU A 209 -27.50 9.19 21.27
C LEU A 209 -28.98 8.82 21.45
N GLY A 210 -29.26 7.91 22.39
CA GLY A 210 -30.55 7.29 22.63
C GLY A 210 -30.57 5.82 22.21
N ASP A 211 -31.75 5.20 22.19
CA ASP A 211 -31.89 3.76 22.03
C ASP A 211 -31.64 3.27 20.57
N VAL A 212 -31.69 4.17 19.59
CA VAL A 212 -31.64 3.83 18.17
C VAL A 212 -30.50 4.51 17.41
N LEU A 213 -29.74 5.36 18.05
CA LEU A 213 -28.69 6.16 17.41
C LEU A 213 -27.41 6.14 18.24
N ALA A 214 -26.27 5.94 17.62
CA ALA A 214 -24.97 6.03 18.26
C ALA A 214 -23.94 6.68 17.33
N PHE A 215 -22.99 7.38 17.91
CA PHE A 215 -21.88 8.03 17.24
C PHE A 215 -20.56 7.46 17.74
N ARG A 216 -19.62 7.22 16.83
CA ARG A 216 -18.24 6.81 17.16
C ARG A 216 -17.26 7.65 16.37
N ALA A 217 -16.18 8.08 17.02
CA ALA A 217 -15.09 8.79 16.35
C ALA A 217 -13.74 8.36 16.89
N SER A 218 -12.75 8.31 16.03
CA SER A 218 -11.33 8.14 16.37
C SER A 218 -10.48 9.16 15.63
N ALA A 219 -9.35 9.55 16.23
CA ALA A 219 -8.32 10.34 15.59
C ALA A 219 -6.95 9.95 16.14
N LYS A 220 -5.97 9.82 15.26
CA LYS A 220 -4.57 9.51 15.58
C LYS A 220 -3.65 10.47 14.83
N TYR A 221 -2.66 10.99 15.53
CA TYR A 221 -1.52 11.70 14.95
C TYR A 221 -0.25 10.95 15.35
N ASP A 222 0.60 10.66 14.37
CA ASP A 222 1.87 9.97 14.56
C ASP A 222 3.00 10.78 13.93
N TYR A 223 4.10 10.94 14.64
CA TYR A 223 5.34 11.53 14.16
C TYR A 223 6.48 10.55 14.30
N GLN A 224 7.07 10.19 13.19
CA GLN A 224 8.27 9.38 13.09
C GLN A 224 9.44 10.26 12.65
N PRO A 225 10.46 10.46 13.48
CA PRO A 225 11.65 11.23 13.09
C PRO A 225 12.41 10.50 11.99
N GLY A 226 13.23 11.23 11.25
CA GLY A 226 14.17 10.66 10.31
C GLY A 226 15.23 9.80 10.99
N PHE A 227 15.88 8.94 10.25
CA PHE A 227 17.05 8.15 10.65
C PHE A 227 18.12 8.10 9.56
N VAL A 228 17.88 8.73 8.43
CA VAL A 228 18.83 8.90 7.35
C VAL A 228 19.34 10.33 7.37
N ASN A 229 20.66 10.50 7.36
CA ASN A 229 21.32 11.78 7.26
C ASN A 229 21.68 12.04 5.80
N THR A 230 21.15 13.12 5.21
CA THR A 230 21.53 13.51 3.84
C THR A 230 22.62 14.57 3.84
N TYR A 231 23.44 14.53 2.83
CA TYR A 231 24.52 15.49 2.60
C TYR A 231 24.57 15.86 1.12
N GLY A 232 25.14 17.05 0.84
CA GLY A 232 25.24 17.57 -0.50
C GLY A 232 23.98 18.28 -1.01
N LEU A 233 23.01 18.57 -0.14
CA LEU A 233 21.84 19.36 -0.49
C LEU A 233 22.23 20.78 -0.91
N PHE A 234 21.69 21.24 -2.03
CA PHE A 234 21.77 22.68 -2.36
C PHE A 234 20.89 23.49 -1.39
N ALA A 235 21.43 24.57 -0.85
CA ALA A 235 20.59 25.61 -0.29
C ALA A 235 19.82 26.26 -1.44
N ARG A 236 18.50 26.38 -1.31
CA ARG A 236 17.60 26.82 -2.40
C ARG A 236 16.71 27.97 -1.94
N SER A 237 16.17 28.72 -2.91
CA SER A 237 15.23 29.82 -2.65
C SER A 237 13.91 29.31 -2.02
N ASN A 238 13.50 28.09 -2.29
CA ASN A 238 12.40 27.37 -1.69
C ASN A 238 12.59 25.84 -1.92
N ASN A 239 11.82 25.01 -1.23
CA ASN A 239 11.89 23.54 -1.31
C ASN A 239 10.88 22.94 -2.32
N GLY A 240 10.44 23.71 -3.29
CA GLY A 240 9.52 23.26 -4.33
C GLY A 240 10.23 23.07 -5.69
N LEU A 241 9.45 22.67 -6.68
CA LEU A 241 9.89 22.42 -8.07
C LEU A 241 10.65 23.62 -8.69
N SER A 242 10.38 24.84 -8.23
CA SER A 242 11.00 26.09 -8.73
C SER A 242 12.09 26.63 -7.79
N GLY A 243 12.59 25.83 -6.87
CA GLY A 243 13.61 26.25 -5.90
C GLY A 243 14.98 26.42 -6.58
N ILE A 244 15.42 27.67 -6.79
CA ILE A 244 16.70 28.00 -7.42
C ILE A 244 17.83 27.76 -6.43
N PRO A 245 18.91 27.03 -6.80
CA PRO A 245 20.10 26.89 -5.97
C PRO A 245 20.74 28.24 -5.62
N LEU A 246 21.02 28.47 -4.33
CA LEU A 246 21.65 29.69 -3.84
C LEU A 246 23.16 29.65 -4.12
N LEU A 247 23.71 30.80 -4.45
CA LEU A 247 25.10 30.97 -4.84
C LEU A 247 25.87 31.79 -3.81
N ALA A 248 27.11 31.43 -3.56
CA ALA A 248 28.01 32.19 -2.71
C ALA A 248 28.22 33.63 -3.22
N ASN A 249 28.18 33.83 -4.53
CA ASN A 249 28.21 35.17 -5.17
C ASN A 249 27.12 35.25 -6.25
N PRO A 250 25.91 35.75 -5.93
CA PRO A 250 24.82 35.88 -6.91
C PRO A 250 25.13 36.81 -8.10
N ALA A 251 26.12 37.70 -7.97
CA ALA A 251 26.51 38.58 -9.07
C ALA A 251 27.37 37.89 -10.16
N ALA A 252 27.84 36.69 -9.87
CA ALA A 252 28.63 35.89 -10.82
C ALA A 252 27.99 34.50 -11.03
N PRO A 253 26.77 34.42 -11.58
CA PRO A 253 25.99 33.20 -11.60
C PRO A 253 26.63 32.04 -12.38
N VAL A 254 27.55 32.29 -13.25
CA VAL A 254 28.25 31.29 -14.07
C VAL A 254 29.43 30.64 -13.34
N THR A 255 30.12 31.39 -12.49
CA THR A 255 31.40 30.96 -11.88
C THR A 255 31.33 30.82 -10.35
N SER A 256 30.25 31.27 -9.74
CA SER A 256 30.07 31.14 -8.28
C SER A 256 29.81 29.72 -7.87
N PRO A 257 30.43 29.19 -6.80
CA PRO A 257 30.05 27.92 -6.22
C PRO A 257 28.63 27.99 -5.64
N ALA A 258 27.94 26.88 -5.63
CA ALA A 258 26.68 26.72 -4.91
C ALA A 258 26.92 26.63 -3.39
N ILE A 259 25.87 26.91 -2.62
CA ILE A 259 25.88 26.73 -1.18
C ILE A 259 25.28 25.37 -0.88
N TYR A 260 26.05 24.50 -0.19
CA TYR A 260 25.59 23.17 0.24
C TYR A 260 25.28 23.15 1.73
N GLN A 261 24.40 22.25 2.11
CA GLN A 261 24.03 21.98 3.49
C GLN A 261 23.82 20.48 3.72
N ASP A 262 24.08 20.06 4.96
CA ASP A 262 23.77 18.73 5.43
C ASP A 262 22.50 18.79 6.28
N LYS A 263 21.68 17.72 6.25
CA LYS A 263 20.43 17.65 7.01
C LYS A 263 20.36 16.30 7.74
N PRO A 264 20.49 16.31 9.08
CA PRO A 264 20.29 15.12 9.87
C PRO A 264 18.81 14.74 9.93
N ASP A 265 18.54 13.48 10.22
CA ASP A 265 17.16 12.95 10.40
C ASP A 265 16.21 13.35 9.27
N TRP A 266 16.70 13.30 8.03
CA TRP A 266 16.04 13.88 6.87
C TRP A 266 14.71 13.19 6.53
N ASN A 267 14.65 11.86 6.59
CA ASN A 267 13.51 11.08 6.13
C ASN A 267 12.41 10.94 7.19
N PHE A 268 11.93 12.05 7.76
CA PHE A 268 10.84 12.03 8.74
C PHE A 268 9.48 11.73 8.08
N GLN A 269 8.52 11.29 8.89
CA GLN A 269 7.13 11.06 8.47
C GLN A 269 6.16 11.59 9.51
N LYS A 270 5.05 12.21 9.05
CA LYS A 270 3.90 12.63 9.85
C LYS A 270 2.66 12.02 9.28
N THR A 271 1.84 11.41 10.14
CA THR A 271 0.59 10.79 9.73
C THR A 271 -0.55 11.32 10.56
N PHE A 272 -1.68 11.57 9.91
CA PHE A 272 -2.94 11.87 10.58
C PHE A 272 -4.04 11.01 9.98
N THR A 273 -4.76 10.29 10.86
CA THR A 273 -5.93 9.50 10.49
C THR A 273 -7.08 9.86 11.40
N GLY A 274 -8.25 10.09 10.82
CA GLY A 274 -9.47 10.35 11.56
C GLY A 274 -10.66 9.67 10.91
N ARG A 275 -11.51 9.03 11.72
CA ARG A 275 -12.76 8.41 11.30
C ARG A 275 -13.90 8.87 12.19
N ALA A 276 -15.07 9.12 11.59
CA ALA A 276 -16.31 9.32 12.32
C ALA A 276 -17.42 8.51 11.68
N SER A 277 -18.29 7.90 12.49
CA SER A 277 -19.43 7.11 12.00
C SER A 277 -20.67 7.31 12.87
N LEU A 278 -21.83 7.21 12.23
CA LEU A 278 -23.14 7.34 12.83
C LEU A 278 -23.95 6.09 12.49
N LEU A 279 -24.35 5.35 13.52
CA LEU A 279 -25.21 4.17 13.41
C LEU A 279 -26.64 4.55 13.75
N TRP A 280 -27.59 4.18 12.91
CA TRP A 280 -29.03 4.38 13.10
C TRP A 280 -29.78 3.06 12.92
N LYS A 281 -30.52 2.64 13.97
CA LYS A 281 -31.37 1.44 14.01
C LYS A 281 -32.78 1.82 14.48
N PRO A 282 -33.61 2.42 13.63
CA PRO A 282 -34.93 2.96 14.01
C PRO A 282 -35.97 1.90 14.33
N ALA A 283 -35.81 0.69 13.79
CA ALA A 283 -36.73 -0.44 13.97
C ALA A 283 -35.97 -1.75 13.82
N ASP A 284 -36.57 -2.85 14.26
CA ASP A 284 -36.05 -4.18 14.04
C ASP A 284 -35.85 -4.47 12.55
N GLY A 285 -34.73 -5.05 12.22
CA GLY A 285 -34.38 -5.45 10.86
C GLY A 285 -33.84 -4.35 9.94
N PHE A 286 -33.83 -3.07 10.36
CA PHE A 286 -33.19 -1.99 9.57
C PHE A 286 -31.96 -1.43 10.30
N THR A 287 -30.88 -1.25 9.57
CA THR A 287 -29.66 -0.62 10.05
C THR A 287 -29.10 0.29 8.96
N ALA A 288 -28.70 1.50 9.35
CA ALA A 288 -27.94 2.42 8.51
C ALA A 288 -26.68 2.85 9.26
N GLU A 289 -25.53 2.76 8.62
CA GLU A 289 -24.27 3.33 9.09
C GLU A 289 -23.71 4.28 8.06
N LEU A 290 -23.47 5.52 8.47
CA LEU A 290 -22.78 6.53 7.68
C LEU A 290 -21.38 6.73 8.27
N ALA A 291 -20.37 6.76 7.44
CA ALA A 291 -19.00 6.96 7.89
C ALA A 291 -18.23 7.89 6.99
N ILE A 292 -17.32 8.66 7.61
CA ILE A 292 -16.30 9.43 6.91
C ILE A 292 -14.93 9.05 7.47
N LEU A 293 -13.92 9.01 6.60
CA LEU A 293 -12.53 8.75 6.97
C LEU A 293 -11.62 9.73 6.22
N HIS A 294 -10.63 10.23 6.92
CA HIS A 294 -9.49 10.95 6.36
C HIS A 294 -8.20 10.26 6.81
N ALA A 295 -7.34 9.94 5.87
CA ALA A 295 -5.99 9.46 6.14
C ALA A 295 -5.01 10.30 5.33
N GLY A 296 -4.02 10.87 6.00
CA GLY A 296 -3.01 11.71 5.39
C GLY A 296 -1.63 11.38 5.93
N VAL A 297 -0.66 11.29 5.04
CA VAL A 297 0.74 11.10 5.37
C VAL A 297 1.58 12.07 4.57
N GLN A 298 2.61 12.61 5.21
CA GLN A 298 3.58 13.50 4.58
C GLN A 298 4.95 13.32 5.20
N GLY A 299 5.98 13.55 4.41
CA GLY A 299 7.36 13.41 4.84
C GLY A 299 8.32 14.13 3.94
N ASP A 300 9.60 13.90 4.20
CA ASP A 300 10.70 14.37 3.39
C ASP A 300 11.67 13.21 3.21
N GLY A 301 12.28 13.08 2.02
CA GLY A 301 13.15 11.96 1.72
C GLY A 301 12.52 10.58 1.83
N GLY A 302 13.29 9.58 1.48
CA GLY A 302 12.97 8.16 1.64
C GLY A 302 13.95 7.46 2.58
N PRO A 303 13.77 6.18 2.87
CA PRO A 303 14.74 5.36 3.58
C PRO A 303 15.86 4.88 2.64
N GLN A 304 16.27 5.73 1.72
CA GLN A 304 17.36 5.50 0.78
C GLN A 304 18.69 5.75 1.48
N VAL A 305 19.70 4.95 1.15
CA VAL A 305 21.06 5.08 1.68
C VAL A 305 22.08 4.73 0.60
N ASN A 306 23.27 5.35 0.69
CA ASN A 306 24.39 5.11 -0.22
C ASN A 306 25.61 4.58 0.56
N PRO A 307 25.60 3.35 1.09
CA PRO A 307 26.64 2.85 1.97
C PRO A 307 27.99 2.68 1.27
N ASP A 308 28.01 2.46 0.01
CA ASP A 308 29.19 2.20 -0.84
C ASP A 308 29.71 3.46 -1.59
N PHE A 309 29.15 4.65 -1.31
CA PHE A 309 29.68 5.89 -1.88
C PHE A 309 31.10 6.16 -1.33
N PRO A 310 32.13 6.25 -2.19
CA PRO A 310 33.53 6.36 -1.71
C PRO A 310 33.86 7.74 -1.12
N GLY A 311 32.98 8.72 -1.27
CA GLY A 311 33.32 10.12 -1.00
C GLY A 311 34.29 10.70 -2.04
N GLY A 312 34.63 11.96 -1.89
CA GLY A 312 35.57 12.64 -2.75
C GLY A 312 35.05 13.92 -3.35
N VAL A 313 35.70 14.41 -4.39
CA VAL A 313 35.28 15.64 -5.07
C VAL A 313 33.90 15.43 -5.69
N SER A 314 32.99 16.38 -5.47
CA SER A 314 31.68 16.32 -6.08
C SER A 314 31.79 16.28 -7.61
N PRO A 315 31.15 15.33 -8.28
CA PRO A 315 31.17 15.29 -9.74
C PRO A 315 30.49 16.51 -10.38
N LEU A 316 29.63 17.20 -9.64
CA LEU A 316 28.91 18.38 -10.10
C LEU A 316 29.62 19.70 -9.76
N ASP A 317 30.40 19.71 -8.67
CA ASP A 317 31.15 20.88 -8.22
C ASP A 317 32.55 20.47 -7.76
N PRO A 318 33.57 20.67 -8.63
CA PRO A 318 34.95 20.33 -8.29
C PRO A 318 35.54 21.08 -7.09
N ALA A 319 34.89 22.14 -6.62
CA ALA A 319 35.28 22.89 -5.44
C ALA A 319 34.75 22.26 -4.12
N THR A 320 33.82 21.32 -4.23
CA THR A 320 33.18 20.66 -3.08
C THR A 320 33.68 19.23 -2.90
N THR A 321 34.06 18.88 -1.68
CA THR A 321 34.38 17.51 -1.28
C THR A 321 33.21 16.92 -0.47
N LEU A 322 32.68 15.82 -0.95
CA LEU A 322 31.59 15.10 -0.30
C LEU A 322 32.15 14.03 0.65
N PRO A 323 31.54 13.82 1.81
CA PRO A 323 31.97 12.75 2.73
C PRO A 323 31.67 11.38 2.12
N ALA A 324 32.37 10.35 2.59
CA ALA A 324 32.04 8.98 2.23
C ALA A 324 30.63 8.61 2.73
N GLY A 325 29.97 7.71 1.99
CA GLY A 325 28.75 7.07 2.39
C GLY A 325 28.90 6.28 3.69
N GLY A 326 27.86 5.59 4.09
CA GLY A 326 27.84 4.77 5.29
C GLY A 326 26.43 4.34 5.65
N PRO A 327 26.27 3.54 6.70
CA PRO A 327 24.96 3.17 7.22
C PRO A 327 24.13 4.43 7.47
N TYR A 328 22.87 4.42 7.02
CA TYR A 328 21.92 5.53 7.22
C TYR A 328 22.39 6.90 6.70
N ARG A 329 23.18 6.89 5.62
CA ARG A 329 23.60 8.10 4.92
C ARG A 329 23.14 8.06 3.48
N GLU A 330 22.60 9.20 3.01
CA GLU A 330 22.21 9.39 1.63
C GLU A 330 22.86 10.64 1.06
N PHE A 331 23.18 10.58 -0.23
CA PHE A 331 23.57 11.73 -1.01
C PHE A 331 22.39 12.19 -1.86
N SER A 332 21.89 13.38 -1.59
CA SER A 332 20.84 14.03 -2.38
C SER A 332 21.16 15.51 -2.55
N GLN A 333 20.78 16.10 -3.68
CA GLN A 333 21.02 17.50 -3.97
C GLN A 333 19.83 18.38 -3.64
N ILE A 334 18.64 17.79 -3.46
CA ILE A 334 17.44 18.52 -3.11
C ILE A 334 16.70 17.82 -1.97
N ASP A 335 15.93 18.60 -1.20
CA ASP A 335 14.89 18.03 -0.35
C ASP A 335 13.85 17.34 -1.23
N GLN A 336 13.35 16.18 -0.79
CA GLN A 336 12.40 15.34 -1.52
C GLN A 336 11.07 15.22 -0.75
N PRO A 337 10.32 16.32 -0.58
CA PRO A 337 9.06 16.29 0.15
C PRO A 337 8.01 15.48 -0.61
N TRP A 338 7.22 14.72 0.15
CA TRP A 338 6.13 13.93 -0.39
C TRP A 338 4.90 13.95 0.52
N SER A 339 3.75 13.70 -0.08
CA SER A 339 2.48 13.60 0.65
C SER A 339 1.50 12.68 -0.04
N ARG A 340 0.62 12.04 0.74
CA ARG A 340 -0.49 11.23 0.25
C ARG A 340 -1.71 11.42 1.14
N TYR A 341 -2.88 11.56 0.54
CA TYR A 341 -4.15 11.73 1.22
C TYR A 341 -5.22 10.83 0.64
N THR A 342 -6.03 10.24 1.52
CA THR A 342 -7.22 9.48 1.17
C THR A 342 -8.40 10.00 1.98
N ASN A 343 -9.51 10.30 1.32
CA ASN A 343 -10.77 10.64 1.98
C ASN A 343 -11.84 9.66 1.50
N LEU A 344 -12.62 9.13 2.40
CA LEU A 344 -13.72 8.20 2.12
C LEU A 344 -14.98 8.69 2.82
N ALA A 345 -16.10 8.70 2.11
CA ALA A 345 -17.44 8.78 2.67
C ALA A 345 -18.19 7.51 2.25
N SER A 346 -18.84 6.82 3.19
CA SER A 346 -19.60 5.61 2.92
C SER A 346 -20.96 5.62 3.62
N ALA A 347 -21.92 4.92 3.01
CA ALA A 347 -23.25 4.65 3.55
C ALA A 347 -23.55 3.15 3.37
N ASP A 348 -23.67 2.43 4.48
CA ASP A 348 -24.05 1.03 4.54
C ASP A 348 -25.47 0.91 5.07
N LEU A 349 -26.41 0.44 4.23
CA LEU A 349 -27.79 0.20 4.57
C LEU A 349 -28.06 -1.30 4.57
N THR A 350 -28.74 -1.80 5.61
CA THR A 350 -29.11 -3.21 5.73
C THR A 350 -30.56 -3.31 6.15
N TRP A 351 -31.35 -4.09 5.42
CA TRP A 351 -32.77 -4.30 5.68
C TRP A 351 -33.10 -5.79 5.66
N ASP A 352 -33.63 -6.28 6.77
CA ASP A 352 -34.20 -7.63 6.91
C ASP A 352 -35.61 -7.65 6.34
N VAL A 353 -35.81 -8.28 5.20
CA VAL A 353 -37.12 -8.40 4.55
C VAL A 353 -37.81 -9.73 4.86
N GLY A 354 -37.41 -10.41 5.92
CA GLY A 354 -37.95 -11.68 6.43
C GLY A 354 -37.31 -12.91 5.78
N PHE A 355 -37.42 -13.11 4.49
CA PHE A 355 -36.84 -14.26 3.78
C PHE A 355 -35.36 -14.05 3.39
N ALA A 356 -34.91 -12.80 3.38
CA ALA A 356 -33.57 -12.39 3.01
C ALA A 356 -33.19 -11.08 3.68
N THR A 357 -31.90 -10.73 3.56
CA THR A 357 -31.36 -9.41 3.90
C THR A 357 -30.99 -8.67 2.62
N VAL A 358 -31.55 -7.47 2.42
CA VAL A 358 -31.11 -6.53 1.38
C VAL A 358 -30.04 -5.62 1.99
N SER A 359 -28.92 -5.45 1.31
CA SER A 359 -27.90 -4.47 1.71
C SER A 359 -27.51 -3.60 0.53
N SER A 360 -27.26 -2.32 0.79
CA SER A 360 -26.71 -1.35 -0.16
C SER A 360 -25.50 -0.70 0.48
N THR A 361 -24.40 -0.62 -0.27
CA THR A 361 -23.18 0.08 0.12
C THR A 361 -22.84 1.09 -0.96
N SER A 362 -22.99 2.38 -0.63
CA SER A 362 -22.55 3.49 -1.47
C SER A 362 -21.27 4.06 -0.92
N SER A 363 -20.26 4.29 -1.75
CA SER A 363 -19.05 4.98 -1.31
C SER A 363 -18.54 5.97 -2.34
N TYR A 364 -17.95 7.05 -1.82
CA TYR A 364 -17.22 8.03 -2.59
C TYR A 364 -15.88 8.27 -1.93
N TYR A 365 -14.79 8.05 -2.65
CA TYR A 365 -13.47 8.33 -2.12
C TYR A 365 -12.62 9.15 -3.08
N THR A 366 -11.68 9.90 -2.51
CA THR A 366 -10.67 10.65 -3.24
C THR A 366 -9.29 10.27 -2.74
N THR A 367 -8.34 10.17 -3.66
CA THR A 367 -6.91 10.07 -3.34
C THR A 367 -6.18 11.22 -4.01
N SER A 368 -5.14 11.73 -3.35
CA SER A 368 -4.22 12.69 -3.94
C SER A 368 -2.84 12.52 -3.35
N GLY A 369 -1.82 12.78 -4.14
CA GLY A 369 -0.44 12.70 -3.72
C GLY A 369 0.46 13.61 -4.52
N SER A 370 1.64 13.87 -3.97
CA SER A 370 2.71 14.57 -4.64
C SER A 370 4.05 14.12 -4.05
N VAL A 371 5.03 13.94 -4.92
CA VAL A 371 6.43 13.68 -4.52
C VAL A 371 7.35 14.51 -5.40
N LEU A 372 8.33 15.15 -4.76
CA LEU A 372 9.46 15.78 -5.43
C LEU A 372 10.67 14.86 -5.28
N GLN A 373 11.34 14.53 -6.36
CA GLN A 373 12.49 13.64 -6.39
C GLN A 373 13.70 14.32 -7.02
N ASP A 374 14.88 13.97 -6.52
CA ASP A 374 16.16 14.33 -7.12
C ASP A 374 16.46 13.40 -8.29
N ASN A 375 16.49 13.94 -9.48
CA ASN A 375 16.86 13.22 -10.70
C ASN A 375 18.18 13.77 -11.31
N THR A 376 18.93 14.53 -10.53
CA THR A 376 20.11 15.26 -10.99
C THR A 376 21.17 14.32 -11.53
N TYR A 377 21.40 13.19 -10.87
CA TYR A 377 22.41 12.24 -11.32
C TYR A 377 21.95 11.38 -12.50
N SER A 378 20.69 10.99 -12.52
CA SER A 378 20.17 10.13 -13.59
C SER A 378 20.05 10.89 -14.92
N LEU A 379 19.62 12.14 -14.90
CA LEU A 379 19.50 12.97 -16.10
C LEU A 379 20.72 13.88 -16.35
N GLY A 380 21.40 14.28 -15.30
CA GLY A 380 22.63 15.11 -15.39
C GLY A 380 23.91 14.33 -15.62
N GLY A 381 23.86 12.99 -15.68
CA GLY A 381 24.97 12.06 -15.64
C GLY A 381 26.20 12.42 -16.45
N LEU A 382 27.30 12.62 -15.74
CA LEU A 382 28.59 13.03 -16.28
C LEU A 382 29.31 11.91 -17.03
N ALA A 383 29.07 10.64 -16.69
CA ALA A 383 29.77 9.49 -17.24
C ALA A 383 29.30 9.08 -18.64
N SER A 384 28.04 9.37 -19.00
CA SER A 384 27.47 9.08 -20.32
C SER A 384 27.44 10.28 -21.26
N GLY A 385 28.04 11.41 -20.84
CA GLY A 385 27.93 12.67 -21.59
C GLY A 385 26.67 13.47 -21.24
N GLY A 386 25.94 13.06 -20.20
CA GLY A 386 24.77 13.68 -19.62
C GLY A 386 23.76 14.28 -20.58
N TYR A 387 22.51 14.30 -20.17
CA TYR A 387 21.44 14.86 -21.00
C TYR A 387 21.73 16.34 -21.40
N LEU A 388 22.16 17.18 -20.45
CA LEU A 388 22.48 18.59 -20.73
C LEU A 388 23.78 18.80 -21.49
N PRO A 389 24.94 18.21 -21.15
CA PRO A 389 26.14 18.37 -21.94
C PRO A 389 26.00 17.85 -23.38
N TYR A 390 25.25 16.76 -23.54
CA TYR A 390 25.03 16.17 -24.87
C TYR A 390 24.17 17.05 -25.77
N TYR A 391 23.08 17.63 -25.22
CA TYR A 391 22.13 18.38 -26.03
C TYR A 391 22.40 19.88 -26.11
N ALA A 392 23.05 20.43 -25.09
CA ALA A 392 23.25 21.89 -25.01
C ALA A 392 24.66 22.36 -25.29
N GLY A 393 25.66 21.45 -25.39
CA GLY A 393 27.07 21.86 -25.55
C GLY A 393 27.58 22.68 -24.35
N VAL A 394 26.85 22.61 -23.22
CA VAL A 394 27.15 23.39 -22.01
C VAL A 394 28.07 22.59 -21.14
N PRO A 395 29.18 23.14 -20.65
CA PRO A 395 29.97 22.51 -19.60
C PRO A 395 29.06 22.24 -18.42
N THR A 396 29.24 21.06 -17.77
CA THR A 396 28.57 20.72 -16.51
C THR A 396 28.57 21.93 -15.59
N ASN A 397 27.39 22.48 -15.32
CA ASN A 397 27.25 23.54 -14.37
C ASN A 397 26.91 22.93 -13.02
N PRO A 398 27.74 23.15 -11.97
CA PRO A 398 27.51 22.57 -10.66
C PRO A 398 26.20 23.02 -9.97
N ARG A 399 25.45 23.93 -10.58
CA ARG A 399 24.22 24.50 -10.03
C ARG A 399 22.94 23.91 -10.58
N PHE A 400 23.03 23.09 -11.63
CA PHE A 400 21.83 22.48 -12.16
C PHE A 400 21.42 21.29 -11.32
N VAL A 401 20.21 21.36 -10.78
CA VAL A 401 19.48 20.25 -10.22
C VAL A 401 18.33 19.90 -11.17
N TYR A 402 18.02 18.63 -11.27
CA TYR A 402 16.87 18.14 -12.01
C TYR A 402 15.80 17.75 -11.00
N ASP A 403 14.85 18.64 -10.83
CA ASP A 403 13.66 18.42 -10.02
C ASP A 403 12.64 17.62 -10.79
N GLN A 404 12.30 16.44 -10.31
CA GLN A 404 11.26 15.61 -10.87
C GLN A 404 10.08 15.59 -9.92
N GLN A 405 8.92 16.11 -10.33
CA GLN A 405 7.71 16.09 -9.54
C GLN A 405 6.67 15.16 -10.15
N PHE A 406 6.11 14.30 -9.32
CA PHE A 406 4.90 13.56 -9.62
C PHE A 406 3.77 14.07 -8.74
N ALA A 407 2.60 14.26 -9.32
CA ALA A 407 1.39 14.62 -8.61
C ALA A 407 0.22 13.87 -9.20
N ASP A 408 -0.65 13.31 -8.35
CA ASP A 408 -1.84 12.60 -8.79
C ASP A 408 -3.07 12.98 -7.98
N PHE A 409 -4.22 12.77 -8.61
CA PHE A 409 -5.52 12.90 -8.00
C PHE A 409 -6.47 11.87 -8.59
N ALA A 410 -7.29 11.25 -7.76
CA ALA A 410 -8.38 10.42 -8.23
C ALA A 410 -9.63 10.61 -7.39
N HIS A 411 -10.79 10.40 -8.02
CA HIS A 411 -12.06 10.26 -7.33
C HIS A 411 -12.82 9.06 -7.88
N THR A 412 -13.46 8.33 -6.99
CA THR A 412 -14.17 7.10 -7.31
C THR A 412 -15.50 7.07 -6.57
N PHE A 413 -16.55 6.75 -7.30
CA PHE A 413 -17.87 6.41 -6.75
C PHE A 413 -18.13 4.94 -6.96
N THR A 414 -18.63 4.24 -5.92
CA THR A 414 -19.06 2.84 -6.02
C THR A 414 -20.43 2.66 -5.40
N GLU A 415 -21.22 1.73 -5.97
CA GLU A 415 -22.51 1.29 -5.44
C GLU A 415 -22.62 -0.22 -5.57
N GLU A 416 -22.91 -0.90 -4.45
CA GLU A 416 -23.18 -2.32 -4.44
C GLU A 416 -24.51 -2.61 -3.74
N VAL A 417 -25.45 -3.25 -4.43
CA VAL A 417 -26.72 -3.72 -3.86
C VAL A 417 -26.74 -5.24 -3.86
N ARG A 418 -27.04 -5.84 -2.72
CA ARG A 418 -27.05 -7.30 -2.51
C ARG A 418 -28.35 -7.79 -1.87
N LEU A 419 -28.73 -8.99 -2.24
CA LEU A 419 -29.74 -9.83 -1.61
C LEU A 419 -29.08 -11.08 -1.06
N VAL A 420 -29.13 -11.29 0.25
CA VAL A 420 -28.51 -12.42 0.96
C VAL A 420 -29.59 -13.24 1.64
N SER A 421 -29.71 -14.52 1.32
CA SER A 421 -30.69 -15.41 1.97
C SER A 421 -30.41 -15.55 3.47
N LYS A 422 -31.44 -15.82 4.25
CA LYS A 422 -31.29 -16.27 5.63
C LYS A 422 -30.68 -17.67 5.64
N SER A 423 -29.57 -17.84 6.39
CA SER A 423 -28.98 -19.15 6.65
C SER A 423 -29.66 -19.85 7.82
N GLY A 424 -29.61 -21.17 7.83
CA GLY A 424 -30.15 -21.98 8.94
C GLY A 424 -29.88 -23.49 8.72
N PRO A 425 -29.92 -24.31 9.78
CA PRO A 425 -29.57 -25.73 9.70
C PRO A 425 -30.54 -26.53 8.79
N ASP A 426 -31.77 -26.04 8.59
CA ASP A 426 -32.80 -26.71 7.80
C ASP A 426 -32.87 -26.19 6.34
N LYS A 427 -31.96 -25.29 5.96
CA LYS A 427 -31.96 -24.71 4.62
C LYS A 427 -31.18 -25.60 3.65
N THR A 428 -31.83 -25.95 2.53
CA THR A 428 -31.18 -26.70 1.44
C THR A 428 -30.30 -25.81 0.60
N PHE A 429 -30.64 -24.52 0.49
CA PHE A 429 -29.93 -23.53 -0.34
C PHE A 429 -29.70 -22.23 0.40
N ASP A 430 -28.49 -21.70 0.25
CA ASP A 430 -28.16 -20.33 0.56
C ASP A 430 -27.80 -19.61 -0.73
N TYR A 431 -28.08 -18.29 -0.83
CA TYR A 431 -27.71 -17.49 -2.01
C TYR A 431 -27.27 -16.09 -1.61
N VAL A 432 -26.36 -15.56 -2.42
CA VAL A 432 -25.99 -14.14 -2.47
C VAL A 432 -26.17 -13.71 -3.93
N LEU A 433 -26.93 -12.65 -4.16
CA LEU A 433 -27.10 -12.03 -5.48
C LEU A 433 -26.77 -10.56 -5.36
N GLY A 434 -26.13 -9.97 -6.36
CA GLY A 434 -25.78 -8.56 -6.29
C GLY A 434 -25.52 -7.91 -7.64
N VAL A 435 -25.59 -6.59 -7.61
CA VAL A 435 -25.18 -5.71 -8.71
C VAL A 435 -24.14 -4.73 -8.16
N PHE A 436 -23.18 -4.36 -9.02
CA PHE A 436 -22.10 -3.45 -8.67
C PHE A 436 -21.88 -2.44 -9.78
N TYR A 437 -21.63 -1.21 -9.39
CA TYR A 437 -21.25 -0.11 -10.26
C TYR A 437 -20.05 0.63 -9.68
N GLU A 438 -19.08 0.97 -10.54
CA GLU A 438 -17.93 1.81 -10.22
C GLU A 438 -17.73 2.84 -11.32
N ASN A 439 -17.41 4.08 -10.93
CA ASN A 439 -16.96 5.13 -11.83
C ASN A 439 -15.79 5.87 -11.19
N GLN A 440 -14.64 5.75 -11.81
CA GLN A 440 -13.39 6.38 -11.37
C GLN A 440 -12.90 7.35 -12.43
N THR A 441 -12.41 8.50 -11.98
CA THR A 441 -11.61 9.41 -12.81
C THR A 441 -10.34 9.72 -12.05
N SER A 442 -9.20 9.67 -12.74
CA SER A 442 -7.92 10.04 -12.20
C SER A 442 -7.13 10.92 -13.16
N ALA A 443 -6.29 11.77 -12.61
CA ALA A 443 -5.34 12.57 -13.35
C ALA A 443 -3.98 12.52 -12.66
N GLY A 444 -2.91 12.48 -13.46
CA GLY A 444 -1.54 12.53 -12.99
C GLY A 444 -0.73 13.56 -13.79
N ALA A 445 0.28 14.11 -13.17
CA ALA A 445 1.24 14.98 -13.82
C ALA A 445 2.66 14.55 -13.45
N TRP A 446 3.49 14.42 -14.46
CA TRP A 446 4.94 14.27 -14.31
C TRP A 446 5.60 15.50 -14.89
N THR A 447 6.36 16.23 -14.07
CA THR A 447 7.03 17.46 -14.46
C THR A 447 8.51 17.38 -14.10
N ILE A 448 9.37 17.68 -15.05
CA ILE A 448 10.80 17.85 -14.83
C ILE A 448 11.15 19.32 -15.00
N ALA A 449 11.88 19.87 -14.03
CA ALA A 449 12.36 21.24 -14.08
C ALA A 449 13.86 21.31 -13.76
N VAL A 450 14.50 22.35 -14.31
CA VAL A 450 15.90 22.71 -14.03
C VAL A 450 15.93 24.15 -13.52
N PRO A 451 15.71 24.36 -12.21
CA PRO A 451 15.56 25.69 -11.64
C PRO A 451 16.79 26.60 -11.84
N GLY A 452 16.55 27.84 -12.24
CA GLY A 452 17.61 28.85 -12.52
C GLY A 452 18.15 28.83 -13.95
N THR A 453 17.56 28.01 -14.83
CA THR A 453 17.95 27.96 -16.26
C THR A 453 17.82 29.32 -16.95
N PRO A 454 16.71 30.08 -16.83
CA PRO A 454 16.59 31.40 -17.47
C PRO A 454 17.63 32.42 -17.00
N GLU A 455 17.92 32.46 -15.69
CA GLU A 455 18.92 33.35 -15.10
C GLU A 455 20.33 33.02 -15.62
N TYR A 456 20.63 31.73 -15.72
CA TYR A 456 21.91 31.28 -16.27
C TYR A 456 22.06 31.64 -17.76
N GLN A 457 21.04 31.40 -18.58
CA GLN A 457 21.00 31.74 -19.98
C GLN A 457 21.16 33.25 -20.21
N ALA A 458 20.46 34.07 -19.39
CA ALA A 458 20.61 35.52 -19.42
C ALA A 458 22.04 35.95 -19.10
N ALA A 459 22.67 35.38 -18.09
CA ALA A 459 24.03 35.67 -17.68
C ALA A 459 25.09 35.28 -18.72
N GLN A 460 24.81 34.26 -19.53
CA GLN A 460 25.67 33.83 -20.64
C GLN A 460 25.47 34.69 -21.92
N GLY A 461 24.50 35.62 -21.93
CA GLY A 461 24.13 36.41 -23.08
C GLY A 461 23.50 35.61 -24.23
N CYS A 462 22.91 34.50 -23.90
CA CYS A 462 22.44 33.53 -24.90
C CYS A 462 20.92 33.35 -24.91
N LEU A 463 20.12 34.29 -24.43
CA LEU A 463 18.66 34.24 -24.58
C LEU A 463 18.25 34.49 -26.05
N PRO A 464 17.33 33.71 -26.60
CA PRO A 464 16.57 32.58 -26.03
C PRO A 464 17.09 31.17 -26.39
N ASN A 465 18.24 31.00 -27.01
CA ASN A 465 18.56 29.80 -27.81
C ASN A 465 19.80 29.00 -27.39
N CYS A 466 20.28 29.08 -26.13
CA CYS A 466 21.54 28.41 -25.82
C CYS A 466 21.43 26.95 -25.40
N PHE A 467 20.34 26.56 -24.79
CA PHE A 467 20.26 25.22 -24.19
C PHE A 467 19.47 24.25 -25.04
N PHE A 468 18.44 24.72 -25.64
CA PHE A 468 17.57 23.92 -26.47
C PHE A 468 17.04 24.84 -27.52
N ASN A 469 16.90 24.42 -28.73
CA ASN A 469 16.30 25.19 -29.82
C ASN A 469 14.82 25.56 -29.52
N VAL A 470 14.49 25.82 -28.27
CA VAL A 470 13.13 25.94 -27.72
C VAL A 470 12.87 27.41 -27.40
N THR A 471 12.07 28.05 -28.20
CA THR A 471 11.64 29.44 -28.04
C THR A 471 10.54 29.66 -26.98
N THR A 472 10.05 28.62 -26.31
CA THR A 472 8.77 28.69 -25.58
C THR A 472 8.66 27.88 -24.28
N ALA A 473 9.80 27.40 -23.70
CA ALA A 473 9.72 26.73 -22.38
C ALA A 473 9.17 27.68 -21.31
N PRO A 474 8.11 27.34 -20.57
CA PRO A 474 7.63 28.16 -19.48
C PRO A 474 8.58 28.05 -18.29
N GLY A 475 9.48 29.01 -18.14
CA GLY A 475 10.37 29.09 -16.98
C GLY A 475 11.43 27.98 -16.95
N ASP A 476 11.47 27.26 -15.85
CA ASP A 476 12.43 26.20 -15.54
C ASP A 476 12.01 24.79 -16.02
N VAL A 477 10.77 24.63 -16.50
CA VAL A 477 10.21 23.32 -16.91
C VAL A 477 10.81 22.87 -18.23
N THR A 478 11.37 21.67 -18.24
CA THR A 478 11.97 21.05 -19.45
C THR A 478 11.11 19.93 -20.02
N PHE A 479 10.24 19.36 -19.20
CA PHE A 479 9.36 18.26 -19.57
C PHE A 479 8.07 18.30 -18.76
N GLN A 480 6.93 18.02 -19.38
CA GLN A 480 5.66 17.85 -18.72
C GLN A 480 4.83 16.77 -19.43
N GLN A 481 4.36 15.82 -18.65
CA GLN A 481 3.39 14.82 -19.05
C GLN A 481 2.15 14.97 -18.19
N ILE A 482 0.98 14.99 -18.79
CA ILE A 482 -0.32 14.98 -18.09
C ILE A 482 -1.10 13.77 -18.57
N ASP A 483 -1.51 12.96 -17.64
CA ASP A 483 -2.31 11.75 -17.83
C ASP A 483 -3.69 11.91 -17.24
N THR A 484 -4.72 11.48 -17.96
CA THR A 484 -6.12 11.49 -17.51
C THR A 484 -6.76 10.16 -17.83
N GLN A 485 -7.25 9.47 -16.80
CA GLN A 485 -7.86 8.16 -16.92
C GLN A 485 -9.30 8.17 -16.46
N ARG A 486 -10.11 7.39 -17.12
CA ARG A 486 -11.50 7.11 -16.71
C ARG A 486 -11.74 5.61 -16.75
N PHE A 487 -12.36 5.10 -15.68
CA PHE A 487 -12.73 3.70 -15.56
C PHE A 487 -14.17 3.56 -15.11
N GLN A 488 -14.93 2.68 -15.76
CA GLN A 488 -16.26 2.27 -15.35
C GLN A 488 -16.37 0.75 -15.30
N ASP A 489 -16.99 0.22 -14.23
CA ASP A 489 -17.36 -1.20 -14.10
C ASP A 489 -18.86 -1.31 -13.83
N LYS A 490 -19.51 -2.20 -14.55
CA LYS A 490 -20.91 -2.61 -14.34
C LYS A 490 -20.95 -4.11 -14.26
N SER A 491 -21.39 -4.64 -13.12
CA SER A 491 -21.34 -6.08 -12.90
C SER A 491 -22.62 -6.60 -12.26
N VAL A 492 -22.97 -7.84 -12.62
CA VAL A 492 -23.96 -8.66 -11.91
C VAL A 492 -23.28 -9.92 -11.42
N PHE A 493 -23.55 -10.32 -10.19
CA PHE A 493 -22.89 -11.47 -9.57
C PHE A 493 -23.82 -12.23 -8.63
N GLY A 494 -23.44 -13.49 -8.37
CA GLY A 494 -24.12 -14.29 -7.36
C GLY A 494 -23.36 -15.56 -7.01
N GLU A 495 -23.66 -16.08 -5.82
CA GLU A 495 -23.23 -17.39 -5.36
C GLU A 495 -24.45 -18.15 -4.83
N LEU A 496 -24.51 -19.45 -5.12
CA LEU A 496 -25.51 -20.39 -4.62
C LEU A 496 -24.78 -21.50 -3.89
N THR A 497 -25.09 -21.71 -2.62
CA THR A 497 -24.60 -22.83 -1.80
C THR A 497 -25.69 -23.87 -1.65
N TRP A 498 -25.41 -25.10 -2.06
CA TRP A 498 -26.29 -26.24 -1.89
C TRP A 498 -25.78 -27.15 -0.77
N HIS A 499 -26.58 -27.29 0.28
CA HIS A 499 -26.34 -28.21 1.42
C HIS A 499 -26.90 -29.60 1.07
N PHE A 500 -26.10 -30.41 0.38
CA PHE A 500 -26.52 -31.73 -0.14
C PHE A 500 -26.43 -32.87 0.92
N LEU A 501 -25.70 -32.59 2.01
CA LEU A 501 -25.56 -33.48 3.16
C LEU A 501 -25.61 -32.62 4.45
N PRO A 502 -25.96 -33.20 5.61
CA PRO A 502 -25.97 -32.44 6.88
C PRO A 502 -24.66 -31.71 7.23
N LYS A 503 -23.53 -32.24 6.76
CA LYS A 503 -22.17 -31.71 6.96
C LYS A 503 -21.43 -31.39 5.65
N GLY A 504 -22.11 -31.44 4.51
CA GLY A 504 -21.52 -31.26 3.19
C GLY A 504 -22.25 -30.23 2.36
N GLN A 505 -21.50 -29.34 1.72
CA GLN A 505 -22.02 -28.28 0.87
C GLN A 505 -21.17 -28.08 -0.38
N VAL A 506 -21.77 -27.50 -1.41
CA VAL A 506 -21.07 -26.99 -2.58
C VAL A 506 -21.58 -25.59 -2.90
N THR A 507 -20.65 -24.64 -3.07
CA THR A 507 -20.95 -23.29 -3.52
C THR A 507 -20.53 -23.13 -4.98
N VAL A 508 -21.45 -22.62 -5.80
CA VAL A 508 -21.19 -22.25 -7.20
C VAL A 508 -21.44 -20.76 -7.33
N GLY A 509 -20.48 -20.04 -7.91
CA GLY A 509 -20.55 -18.59 -8.07
C GLY A 509 -20.23 -18.17 -9.49
N ALA A 510 -20.81 -17.04 -9.91
CA ALA A 510 -20.47 -16.37 -11.16
C ALA A 510 -20.59 -14.86 -11.05
N ARG A 511 -19.76 -14.13 -11.80
CA ARG A 511 -19.86 -12.68 -12.02
C ARG A 511 -19.69 -12.39 -13.49
N HIS A 512 -20.60 -11.61 -14.04
CA HIS A 512 -20.48 -11.03 -15.38
C HIS A 512 -20.21 -9.53 -15.23
N PHE A 513 -19.17 -9.03 -15.89
CA PHE A 513 -18.80 -7.62 -15.87
C PHE A 513 -18.67 -7.05 -17.27
N SER A 514 -18.91 -5.75 -17.37
CA SER A 514 -18.63 -4.91 -18.52
C SER A 514 -17.84 -3.69 -18.03
N GLN A 515 -16.64 -3.53 -18.54
CA GLN A 515 -15.69 -2.49 -18.14
C GLN A 515 -15.32 -1.62 -19.33
N GLU A 516 -15.20 -0.32 -19.08
CA GLU A 516 -14.71 0.67 -20.03
C GLU A 516 -13.53 1.40 -19.35
N PHE A 517 -12.38 1.41 -20.01
CA PHE A 517 -11.21 2.16 -19.59
C PHE A 517 -10.78 3.08 -20.72
N THR A 518 -10.57 4.35 -20.41
CA THR A 518 -10.02 5.35 -21.33
C THR A 518 -8.83 6.02 -20.67
N ASP A 519 -7.75 6.16 -21.43
CA ASP A 519 -6.55 6.88 -21.06
C ASP A 519 -6.26 7.95 -22.11
N ALA A 520 -5.92 9.15 -21.67
CA ALA A 520 -5.56 10.26 -22.54
C ALA A 520 -4.35 10.99 -21.95
N GLN A 521 -3.23 10.94 -22.65
CA GLN A 521 -1.99 11.57 -22.22
C GLN A 521 -1.59 12.66 -23.19
N SER A 522 -1.22 13.82 -22.65
CA SER A 522 -0.46 14.84 -23.35
C SER A 522 0.98 14.80 -22.89
N TYR A 523 1.86 15.09 -23.81
CA TYR A 523 3.31 15.05 -23.63
C TYR A 523 3.91 16.32 -24.25
N ASP A 524 4.67 17.04 -23.47
CA ASP A 524 5.38 18.23 -23.91
C ASP A 524 6.84 18.15 -23.45
N ASP A 525 7.72 17.90 -24.41
CA ASP A 525 9.16 17.89 -24.18
C ASP A 525 9.76 19.18 -24.77
N TYR A 526 10.01 20.13 -23.88
CA TYR A 526 10.59 21.43 -24.27
C TYR A 526 12.06 21.33 -24.74
N ASN A 527 12.70 20.21 -24.50
CA ASN A 527 14.06 19.93 -24.96
C ASN A 527 14.08 19.55 -26.45
N PHE A 528 13.01 18.92 -26.89
CA PHE A 528 12.73 18.59 -28.28
C PHE A 528 11.41 19.25 -28.63
N PRO A 529 11.27 19.99 -29.74
CA PRO A 529 10.00 20.64 -30.07
C PRO A 529 8.93 19.58 -30.44
N THR A 530 8.63 18.71 -29.50
CA THR A 530 7.69 17.61 -29.67
C THR A 530 6.55 17.79 -28.69
N PHE A 531 5.47 18.37 -29.16
CA PHE A 531 4.20 18.37 -28.46
C PHE A 531 3.33 17.25 -29.01
N LEU A 532 2.92 16.33 -28.14
CA LEU A 532 1.92 15.31 -28.45
C LEU A 532 0.62 15.67 -27.70
N PRO A 533 -0.43 16.06 -28.44
CA PRO A 533 -1.73 16.33 -27.83
C PRO A 533 -2.34 15.05 -27.26
N ALA A 534 -3.15 15.20 -26.23
CA ALA A 534 -3.86 14.08 -25.62
C ALA A 534 -4.70 13.32 -26.66
N THR A 535 -4.35 12.08 -26.92
CA THR A 535 -5.11 11.17 -27.76
C THR A 535 -5.69 10.07 -26.89
N PRO A 536 -7.04 9.97 -26.77
CA PRO A 536 -7.66 8.93 -25.96
C PRO A 536 -7.39 7.53 -26.53
N HIS A 537 -6.98 6.61 -25.67
CA HIS A 537 -6.89 5.18 -25.92
C HIS A 537 -7.96 4.46 -25.10
N GLU A 538 -8.70 3.56 -25.72
CA GLU A 538 -9.80 2.83 -25.08
C GLU A 538 -9.44 1.35 -24.94
N SER A 539 -9.79 0.77 -23.79
CA SER A 539 -9.62 -0.67 -23.51
C SER A 539 -10.89 -1.24 -22.88
N PRO A 540 -11.93 -1.50 -23.68
CA PRO A 540 -13.14 -2.15 -23.18
C PRO A 540 -12.89 -3.63 -22.88
N ALA A 541 -13.53 -4.16 -21.84
CA ALA A 541 -13.47 -5.56 -21.46
C ALA A 541 -14.83 -6.09 -20.98
N SER A 542 -15.17 -7.31 -21.36
CA SER A 542 -16.36 -7.99 -20.85
C SER A 542 -16.05 -9.48 -20.72
N LYS A 543 -16.37 -10.06 -19.55
CA LYS A 543 -16.08 -11.48 -19.28
C LYS A 543 -16.99 -11.99 -18.16
N THR A 544 -17.16 -13.31 -18.12
CA THR A 544 -17.74 -14.02 -16.98
C THR A 544 -16.65 -14.79 -16.27
N VAL A 545 -16.58 -14.65 -14.94
CA VAL A 545 -15.70 -15.43 -14.06
C VAL A 545 -16.52 -16.30 -13.13
N GLY A 546 -15.95 -17.42 -12.71
CA GLY A 546 -16.65 -18.44 -11.95
C GLY A 546 -15.89 -18.94 -10.73
N LYS A 547 -16.63 -19.67 -9.86
CA LYS A 547 -16.13 -20.35 -8.67
C LYS A 547 -16.93 -21.63 -8.43
N VAL A 548 -16.24 -22.68 -8.02
CA VAL A 548 -16.84 -23.92 -7.49
C VAL A 548 -16.09 -24.32 -6.24
N ASN A 549 -16.81 -24.55 -5.13
CA ASN A 549 -16.21 -24.75 -3.85
C ASN A 549 -16.98 -25.78 -3.00
N PRO A 550 -16.68 -27.08 -3.14
CA PRO A 550 -17.16 -28.12 -2.23
C PRO A 550 -16.44 -28.06 -0.89
N SER A 551 -17.17 -28.33 0.20
CA SER A 551 -16.62 -28.48 1.53
C SER A 551 -17.41 -29.50 2.34
N TYR A 552 -16.73 -30.12 3.31
CA TYR A 552 -17.29 -31.14 4.18
C TYR A 552 -16.72 -31.00 5.61
N GLN A 553 -17.62 -30.95 6.60
CA GLN A 553 -17.27 -30.99 8.02
C GLN A 553 -17.10 -32.46 8.44
N TYR A 554 -15.87 -32.96 8.55
CA TYR A 554 -15.59 -34.37 8.85
C TYR A 554 -15.59 -34.67 10.37
N ALA A 555 -15.40 -33.63 11.20
CA ALA A 555 -15.55 -33.68 12.65
C ALA A 555 -16.06 -32.31 13.16
N ASP A 556 -16.38 -32.21 14.46
CA ASP A 556 -16.82 -30.95 15.04
C ASP A 556 -15.71 -29.90 14.86
N ASP A 557 -16.07 -28.74 14.28
CA ASP A 557 -15.19 -27.62 13.95
C ASP A 557 -13.97 -28.01 13.07
N GLN A 558 -14.06 -29.08 12.31
CA GLN A 558 -13.01 -29.54 11.42
C GLN A 558 -13.53 -29.76 9.99
N TYR A 559 -12.88 -29.11 9.01
CA TYR A 559 -13.35 -29.03 7.64
C TYR A 559 -12.26 -29.42 6.64
N VAL A 560 -12.69 -30.09 5.57
CA VAL A 560 -11.94 -30.27 4.35
C VAL A 560 -12.67 -29.52 3.24
N TYR A 561 -11.91 -28.89 2.35
CA TYR A 561 -12.48 -28.17 1.23
C TYR A 561 -11.60 -28.29 -0.02
N ALA A 562 -12.22 -28.03 -1.16
CA ALA A 562 -11.52 -27.73 -2.38
C ALA A 562 -12.16 -26.52 -3.04
N VAL A 563 -11.40 -25.76 -3.83
CA VAL A 563 -11.94 -24.62 -4.55
C VAL A 563 -11.27 -24.49 -5.92
N TRP A 564 -12.09 -24.29 -6.93
CA TRP A 564 -11.70 -23.67 -8.18
C TRP A 564 -12.29 -22.27 -8.21
N SER A 565 -11.45 -21.25 -8.44
CA SER A 565 -11.89 -19.86 -8.52
C SER A 565 -11.07 -19.08 -9.54
N GLN A 566 -11.72 -18.06 -10.11
CA GLN A 566 -11.12 -17.16 -11.09
C GLN A 566 -11.01 -15.75 -10.54
N GLY A 567 -9.89 -15.09 -10.85
CA GLY A 567 -9.66 -13.68 -10.64
C GLY A 567 -9.33 -12.99 -11.95
N PHE A 568 -9.44 -11.67 -11.96
CA PHE A 568 -9.13 -10.86 -13.14
C PHE A 568 -8.77 -9.43 -12.76
N ARG A 569 -8.01 -8.77 -13.65
CA ARG A 569 -7.82 -7.32 -13.65
C ARG A 569 -8.24 -6.75 -14.99
N ARG A 570 -8.58 -5.46 -15.00
CA ARG A 570 -8.86 -4.73 -16.23
C ARG A 570 -7.62 -4.65 -17.13
N GLY A 571 -7.80 -4.52 -18.42
CA GLY A 571 -6.79 -4.02 -19.33
C GLY A 571 -6.62 -2.51 -19.18
N GLY A 572 -5.75 -1.94 -19.98
CA GLY A 572 -5.50 -0.52 -19.97
C GLY A 572 -4.74 -0.03 -21.19
N ALA A 573 -4.31 1.19 -21.13
CA ALA A 573 -3.52 1.84 -22.16
C ALA A 573 -2.28 2.51 -21.55
N ASN A 574 -1.21 2.55 -22.33
CA ASN A 574 -0.01 3.30 -22.01
C ASN A 574 0.08 4.46 -22.99
N SER A 575 0.20 5.62 -22.47
CA SER A 575 0.35 6.83 -23.29
C SER A 575 1.81 7.05 -23.66
N VAL A 576 2.45 6.05 -24.27
CA VAL A 576 3.82 6.18 -24.77
C VAL A 576 3.86 6.95 -26.08
N PRO A 577 4.89 7.78 -26.34
CA PRO A 577 5.03 8.47 -27.62
C PRO A 577 5.25 7.45 -28.75
N LEU A 578 4.55 7.66 -29.86
CA LEU A 578 4.68 6.80 -31.06
C LEU A 578 5.50 7.45 -32.19
N VAL A 579 5.98 8.67 -31.96
CA VAL A 579 6.81 9.45 -32.88
C VAL A 579 7.92 10.18 -32.12
N GLY A 580 8.96 10.56 -32.83
CA GLY A 580 10.10 11.29 -32.24
C GLY A 580 11.19 10.38 -31.68
N PRO A 581 12.19 10.95 -31.00
CA PRO A 581 13.36 10.19 -30.51
C PRO A 581 13.05 9.18 -29.40
N PHE A 582 11.97 9.41 -28.66
CA PHE A 582 11.48 8.50 -27.61
C PHE A 582 10.32 7.62 -28.06
N ALA A 583 10.05 7.57 -29.39
CA ALA A 583 8.94 6.75 -29.90
C ALA A 583 9.06 5.30 -29.47
N GLU A 584 7.96 4.73 -29.00
CA GLU A 584 7.85 3.33 -28.62
C GLU A 584 7.10 2.51 -29.67
N SER A 585 7.18 1.20 -29.52
CA SER A 585 6.42 0.29 -30.35
C SER A 585 4.91 0.50 -30.13
N PRO A 586 4.10 0.57 -31.22
CA PRO A 586 2.64 0.61 -31.09
C PRO A 586 2.04 -0.58 -30.31
N LEU A 587 2.75 -1.70 -30.18
CA LEU A 587 2.35 -2.85 -29.37
C LEU A 587 2.35 -2.55 -27.88
N LEU A 588 3.01 -1.49 -27.44
CA LEU A 588 3.07 -1.03 -26.07
C LEU A 588 2.00 0.02 -25.74
N SER A 589 1.20 0.49 -26.71
CA SER A 589 0.18 1.52 -26.46
C SER A 589 -1.01 1.02 -25.64
N THR A 590 -1.29 -0.30 -25.63
CA THR A 590 -2.36 -0.91 -24.85
C THR A 590 -1.94 -2.24 -24.29
N TYR A 591 -2.55 -2.66 -23.18
CA TYR A 591 -2.36 -3.98 -22.59
C TYR A 591 -3.71 -4.66 -22.31
N GLN A 592 -3.72 -5.97 -22.42
CA GLN A 592 -4.92 -6.80 -22.29
C GLN A 592 -5.26 -7.08 -20.81
N PRO A 593 -6.55 -7.32 -20.47
CA PRO A 593 -6.92 -7.90 -19.20
C PRO A 593 -6.17 -9.20 -18.93
N ASP A 594 -5.75 -9.41 -17.70
CA ASP A 594 -5.19 -10.67 -17.24
C ASP A 594 -6.16 -11.44 -16.34
N SER A 595 -5.94 -12.73 -16.17
CA SER A 595 -6.80 -13.56 -15.33
C SER A 595 -6.06 -14.74 -14.72
N THR A 596 -6.54 -15.17 -13.56
CA THR A 596 -6.03 -16.35 -12.85
C THR A 596 -7.08 -17.45 -12.74
N ASN A 597 -6.62 -18.71 -12.77
CA ASN A 597 -7.38 -19.90 -12.40
C ASN A 597 -6.67 -20.55 -11.22
N ASN A 598 -7.31 -20.57 -10.07
CA ASN A 598 -6.81 -21.19 -8.85
C ASN A 598 -7.44 -22.56 -8.64
N TYR A 599 -6.62 -23.53 -8.33
CA TYR A 599 -6.99 -24.86 -7.85
C TYR A 599 -6.40 -25.03 -6.46
N GLU A 600 -7.27 -25.16 -5.47
CA GLU A 600 -6.85 -25.23 -4.07
C GLU A 600 -7.56 -26.37 -3.35
N ALA A 601 -6.86 -27.02 -2.42
CA ALA A 601 -7.43 -27.96 -1.46
C ALA A 601 -6.84 -27.71 -0.09
N GLY A 602 -7.68 -27.81 0.97
CA GLY A 602 -7.21 -27.49 2.29
C GLY A 602 -7.97 -28.18 3.41
N LEU A 603 -7.35 -28.12 4.57
CA LEU A 603 -7.86 -28.58 5.85
C LEU A 603 -7.82 -27.43 6.85
N LYS A 604 -8.85 -27.27 7.64
CA LYS A 604 -8.87 -26.31 8.77
C LYS A 604 -9.73 -26.84 9.89
N GLY A 605 -9.41 -26.40 11.08
CA GLY A 605 -10.20 -26.77 12.22
C GLY A 605 -9.68 -26.26 13.54
N ARG A 606 -10.50 -26.47 14.56
CA ARG A 606 -10.21 -26.17 15.94
C ARG A 606 -10.47 -27.41 16.77
N PHE A 607 -9.58 -27.74 17.67
CA PHE A 607 -9.75 -28.79 18.66
C PHE A 607 -10.35 -28.21 19.96
N SER A 608 -10.97 -29.06 20.76
CA SER A 608 -11.60 -28.67 22.05
C SER A 608 -10.60 -28.09 23.06
N ASN A 609 -9.30 -28.34 22.92
CA ASN A 609 -8.25 -27.75 23.74
C ASN A 609 -7.81 -26.37 23.30
N GLY A 610 -8.48 -25.78 22.28
CA GLY A 610 -8.19 -24.44 21.73
C GLY A 610 -7.13 -24.41 20.64
N LEU A 611 -6.50 -25.54 20.29
CA LEU A 611 -5.57 -25.59 19.16
C LEU A 611 -6.33 -25.44 17.83
N SER A 612 -5.96 -24.44 17.03
CA SER A 612 -6.46 -24.21 15.68
C SER A 612 -5.37 -24.47 14.64
N TYR A 613 -5.78 -24.89 13.44
CA TYR A 613 -4.88 -25.10 12.32
C TYR A 613 -5.57 -24.81 10.99
N THR A 614 -4.78 -24.37 10.04
CA THR A 614 -5.15 -24.25 8.62
C THR A 614 -3.97 -24.75 7.79
N PHE A 615 -4.29 -25.58 6.79
CA PHE A 615 -3.33 -26.04 5.80
C PHE A 615 -3.98 -25.97 4.41
N ALA A 616 -3.31 -25.37 3.44
CA ALA A 616 -3.78 -25.26 2.07
C ALA A 616 -2.65 -25.59 1.09
N LEU A 617 -2.99 -26.33 0.04
CA LEU A 617 -2.19 -26.51 -1.16
C LEU A 617 -2.85 -25.73 -2.29
N PHE A 618 -2.08 -25.03 -3.10
CA PHE A 618 -2.62 -24.24 -4.21
C PHE A 618 -1.76 -24.35 -5.47
N ASP A 619 -2.44 -24.17 -6.62
CA ASP A 619 -1.85 -24.04 -7.95
C ASP A 619 -2.66 -22.97 -8.71
N ILE A 620 -2.04 -21.81 -8.97
CA ILE A 620 -2.62 -20.67 -9.67
C ILE A 620 -1.99 -20.56 -11.04
N LYS A 621 -2.80 -20.76 -12.09
CA LYS A 621 -2.40 -20.51 -13.48
C LYS A 621 -2.76 -19.08 -13.83
N TRP A 622 -1.81 -18.32 -14.35
CA TRP A 622 -1.96 -16.91 -14.68
C TRP A 622 -1.78 -16.66 -16.17
N ASP A 623 -2.84 -16.20 -16.80
CA ASP A 623 -2.89 -15.91 -18.25
C ASP A 623 -2.65 -14.41 -18.47
N LYS A 624 -1.74 -14.11 -19.39
CA LYS A 624 -1.34 -12.76 -19.81
C LYS A 624 -0.94 -11.85 -18.65
N PRO A 625 -0.02 -12.23 -17.75
CA PRO A 625 0.40 -11.37 -16.65
C PRO A 625 0.72 -9.97 -17.13
N GLN A 626 0.13 -8.96 -16.49
CA GLN A 626 0.48 -7.56 -16.71
C GLN A 626 1.76 -7.25 -15.93
N ILE A 627 2.79 -6.77 -16.62
CA ILE A 627 4.08 -6.40 -16.05
C ILE A 627 4.26 -4.90 -16.23
N SER A 628 4.48 -4.17 -15.16
CA SER A 628 4.85 -2.76 -15.18
C SER A 628 6.37 -2.63 -15.12
N SER A 629 6.95 -1.84 -15.99
CA SER A 629 8.40 -1.67 -16.08
C SER A 629 8.78 -0.34 -16.72
N SER A 630 9.96 0.18 -16.35
CA SER A 630 10.63 1.22 -17.11
C SER A 630 11.24 0.63 -18.37
N LEU A 631 11.00 1.28 -19.48
CA LEU A 631 11.58 0.92 -20.78
C LEU A 631 12.98 1.50 -20.92
N PRO A 632 13.83 0.96 -21.81
CA PRO A 632 15.15 1.51 -22.07
C PRO A 632 15.15 2.98 -22.56
N SER A 633 14.05 3.44 -23.11
CA SER A 633 13.81 4.84 -23.49
C SER A 633 13.58 5.78 -22.30
N GLY A 634 13.36 5.25 -21.09
CA GLY A 634 12.90 5.99 -19.90
C GLY A 634 11.38 6.07 -19.78
N ASN A 635 10.61 5.68 -20.80
CA ASN A 635 9.14 5.62 -20.69
C ASN A 635 8.71 4.51 -19.73
N LEU A 636 7.61 4.73 -19.03
CA LEU A 636 6.93 3.70 -18.22
C LEU A 636 5.86 3.01 -19.06
N ALA A 637 5.77 1.69 -19.00
CA ALA A 637 4.73 0.95 -19.67
C ALA A 637 4.33 -0.33 -18.91
N VAL A 638 3.05 -0.66 -19.04
CA VAL A 638 2.51 -1.98 -18.70
C VAL A 638 2.40 -2.80 -19.97
N TYR A 639 2.86 -4.03 -19.93
CA TYR A 639 2.72 -4.97 -21.06
C TYR A 639 2.31 -6.36 -20.54
N ASN A 640 1.81 -7.20 -21.44
CA ASN A 640 1.47 -8.56 -21.07
C ASN A 640 2.63 -9.50 -21.38
N ALA A 641 3.05 -10.28 -20.38
CA ALA A 641 3.77 -11.54 -20.61
C ALA A 641 2.78 -12.61 -21.13
N ASN A 642 3.28 -13.80 -21.54
CA ASN A 642 2.40 -14.85 -22.04
C ASN A 642 1.68 -15.59 -20.92
N THR A 643 2.39 -16.36 -20.11
CA THR A 643 1.81 -17.14 -19.01
C THR A 643 2.76 -17.24 -17.83
N ALA A 644 2.18 -17.29 -16.63
CA ALA A 644 2.90 -17.57 -15.38
C ALA A 644 2.12 -18.57 -14.51
N GLU A 645 2.76 -19.06 -13.48
CA GLU A 645 2.19 -19.99 -12.51
C GLU A 645 2.69 -19.64 -11.12
N SER A 646 1.83 -19.79 -10.10
CA SER A 646 2.26 -19.81 -8.70
C SER A 646 1.70 -21.03 -8.01
N LYS A 647 2.56 -21.86 -7.44
CA LYS A 647 2.17 -23.06 -6.69
C LYS A 647 2.92 -23.16 -5.37
N GLY A 648 2.23 -23.73 -4.39
CA GLY A 648 2.81 -23.85 -3.07
C GLY A 648 1.86 -24.36 -2.02
N PHE A 649 2.22 -24.06 -0.77
CA PHE A 649 1.40 -24.40 0.39
C PHE A 649 1.48 -23.32 1.47
N GLU A 650 0.44 -23.29 2.29
CA GLU A 650 0.31 -22.39 3.44
C GLU A 650 -0.05 -23.23 4.68
N PHE A 651 0.55 -22.90 5.80
CA PHE A 651 0.28 -23.51 7.09
C PHE A 651 0.16 -22.43 8.16
N GLU A 652 -0.90 -22.50 8.98
CA GLU A 652 -1.06 -21.69 10.18
C GLU A 652 -1.50 -22.59 11.32
N SER A 653 -1.00 -22.32 12.53
CA SER A 653 -1.46 -22.95 13.75
C SER A 653 -1.36 -21.99 14.91
N SER A 654 -2.36 -22.00 15.79
CA SER A 654 -2.31 -21.28 17.06
C SER A 654 -2.96 -22.11 18.16
N GLY A 655 -2.50 -21.94 19.39
CA GLY A 655 -3.05 -22.67 20.51
C GLY A 655 -2.24 -22.52 21.79
N PRO A 656 -2.73 -23.09 22.90
CA PRO A 656 -2.01 -23.09 24.15
C PRO A 656 -0.77 -23.99 24.09
N LEU A 657 0.30 -23.59 24.76
CA LEU A 657 1.49 -24.39 25.02
C LEU A 657 1.38 -25.10 26.40
N PHE A 658 2.46 -25.78 26.76
CA PHE A 658 2.54 -26.57 28.02
C PHE A 658 2.49 -25.71 29.31
N VAL A 659 2.74 -24.40 29.19
CA VAL A 659 2.65 -23.41 30.26
C VAL A 659 1.24 -22.80 30.22
N PRO A 660 0.48 -22.79 31.34
CA PRO A 660 -0.82 -22.09 31.36
C PRO A 660 -0.69 -20.65 30.90
N ASN A 661 -1.69 -20.19 30.16
CA ASN A 661 -1.78 -18.84 29.59
C ASN A 661 -0.67 -18.46 28.57
N LEU A 662 0.15 -19.40 28.13
CA LEU A 662 1.09 -19.21 27.05
C LEU A 662 0.49 -19.75 25.76
N VAL A 663 0.26 -18.82 24.82
CA VAL A 663 -0.30 -19.10 23.49
C VAL A 663 0.79 -18.89 22.43
N TYR A 664 0.86 -19.80 21.48
CA TYR A 664 1.69 -19.64 20.29
C TYR A 664 0.85 -19.36 19.05
N THR A 665 1.42 -18.64 18.09
CA THR A 665 0.94 -18.63 16.72
C THR A 665 2.16 -18.86 15.82
N VAL A 666 2.05 -19.82 14.90
CA VAL A 666 3.09 -20.09 13.90
C VAL A 666 2.45 -20.08 12.52
N SER A 667 3.13 -19.48 11.57
CA SER A 667 2.71 -19.48 10.19
C SER A 667 3.89 -19.71 9.25
N TYR A 668 3.63 -20.39 8.13
CA TYR A 668 4.59 -20.60 7.07
C TYR A 668 3.87 -20.65 5.72
N ALA A 669 4.43 -19.96 4.73
CA ALA A 669 3.98 -20.04 3.35
C ALA A 669 5.17 -20.26 2.42
N TYR A 670 4.96 -21.16 1.45
CA TYR A 670 5.83 -21.38 0.33
C TYR A 670 5.05 -21.09 -0.96
N ALA A 671 5.58 -20.20 -1.82
CA ALA A 671 4.97 -19.81 -3.08
C ALA A 671 6.05 -19.72 -4.18
N ASP A 672 6.02 -20.62 -5.15
CA ASP A 672 6.92 -20.59 -6.30
C ASP A 672 6.20 -19.97 -7.50
N ALA A 673 6.31 -18.63 -7.59
CA ALA A 673 5.71 -17.83 -8.66
C ALA A 673 6.75 -17.58 -9.76
N HIS A 674 6.49 -18.05 -11.00
CA HIS A 674 7.43 -17.95 -12.12
C HIS A 674 6.71 -17.92 -13.48
N LEU A 675 7.40 -17.40 -14.50
CA LEU A 675 6.96 -17.49 -15.88
C LEU A 675 6.96 -18.97 -16.35
N THR A 676 5.92 -19.38 -17.08
CA THR A 676 5.82 -20.73 -17.64
C THR A 676 6.08 -20.76 -19.14
N SER A 677 6.20 -19.62 -19.78
CA SER A 677 6.54 -19.47 -21.20
C SER A 677 7.40 -18.25 -21.43
N ASP A 678 8.23 -18.29 -22.46
CA ASP A 678 9.00 -17.14 -22.91
C ASP A 678 8.07 -16.09 -23.51
N PHE A 679 8.44 -14.82 -23.38
CA PHE A 679 7.82 -13.72 -24.11
C PHE A 679 8.88 -12.76 -24.63
N SER A 680 8.53 -11.99 -25.67
CA SER A 680 9.43 -11.05 -26.32
C SER A 680 8.65 -9.93 -27.00
N LEU A 681 8.98 -8.68 -26.68
CA LEU A 681 8.32 -7.49 -27.23
C LEU A 681 9.36 -6.52 -27.78
N PRO A 682 9.04 -5.79 -28.87
CA PRO A 682 9.89 -4.73 -29.38
C PRO A 682 9.74 -3.45 -28.54
N ALA A 683 10.85 -2.74 -28.33
CA ALA A 683 10.87 -1.45 -27.63
C ALA A 683 11.96 -0.53 -28.19
N ASN A 684 11.91 0.74 -27.83
CA ASN A 684 12.96 1.71 -28.14
C ASN A 684 14.24 1.36 -27.35
N ASN A 685 15.39 1.43 -28.02
CA ASN A 685 16.68 1.07 -27.45
C ASN A 685 17.29 2.14 -26.51
N GLY A 686 16.58 3.23 -26.25
CA GLY A 686 17.06 4.33 -25.42
C GLY A 686 18.12 5.24 -26.04
N ALA A 687 18.53 4.96 -27.28
CA ALA A 687 19.56 5.76 -27.99
C ALA A 687 19.02 7.09 -28.54
N GLN A 688 17.80 7.49 -28.18
CA GLN A 688 17.13 8.73 -28.59
C GLN A 688 17.05 8.94 -30.11
N THR A 689 16.99 7.87 -30.84
CA THR A 689 16.87 7.83 -32.31
C THR A 689 15.48 7.37 -32.77
N GLY A 690 14.59 7.04 -31.85
CA GLY A 690 13.30 6.40 -32.17
C GLY A 690 13.45 4.98 -32.74
N THR A 691 14.60 4.34 -32.54
CA THR A 691 14.87 3.00 -33.09
C THR A 691 14.21 1.93 -32.26
N ILE A 692 13.25 1.23 -32.85
CA ILE A 692 12.58 0.09 -32.22
C ILE A 692 13.38 -1.20 -32.50
N VAL A 693 13.81 -1.86 -31.43
CA VAL A 693 14.58 -3.12 -31.50
C VAL A 693 13.63 -4.27 -31.14
N PRO A 694 13.50 -5.27 -32.04
CA PRO A 694 12.72 -6.48 -31.76
C PRO A 694 13.30 -7.25 -30.58
N GLY A 695 12.43 -7.70 -29.66
CA GLY A 695 12.82 -8.58 -28.56
C GLY A 695 13.62 -7.91 -27.45
N LEU A 696 13.64 -6.62 -27.38
CA LEU A 696 14.37 -5.88 -26.34
C LEU A 696 13.79 -6.13 -24.94
N ILE A 697 12.45 -6.16 -24.84
CA ILE A 697 11.76 -6.59 -23.62
C ILE A 697 11.50 -8.08 -23.75
N HIS A 698 12.02 -8.87 -22.82
CA HIS A 698 11.85 -10.33 -22.85
C HIS A 698 11.86 -10.94 -21.44
N GLY A 699 11.29 -12.12 -21.32
CA GLY A 699 11.37 -12.96 -20.14
C GLY A 699 11.37 -14.42 -20.51
N SER A 700 12.02 -15.25 -19.71
CA SER A 700 12.20 -16.68 -19.98
C SER A 700 11.38 -17.55 -19.05
N SER A 701 10.92 -18.69 -19.55
CA SER A 701 10.27 -19.72 -18.73
C SER A 701 11.15 -20.14 -17.54
N GLY A 702 10.54 -20.31 -16.38
CA GLY A 702 11.22 -20.63 -15.12
C GLY A 702 11.74 -19.40 -14.35
N GLN A 703 11.67 -18.20 -14.92
CA GLN A 703 12.08 -16.97 -14.26
C GLN A 703 11.10 -16.58 -13.15
N GLN A 704 11.60 -16.35 -11.93
CA GLN A 704 10.78 -15.98 -10.77
C GLN A 704 10.13 -14.61 -10.95
N MET A 705 8.87 -14.49 -10.53
CA MET A 705 8.15 -13.23 -10.55
C MET A 705 8.75 -12.22 -9.55
N PRO A 706 8.82 -10.92 -9.91
CA PRO A 706 9.39 -9.88 -9.04
C PRO A 706 8.62 -9.70 -7.74
N GLY A 707 9.31 -9.25 -6.68
CA GLY A 707 8.69 -8.93 -5.38
C GLY A 707 8.06 -10.13 -4.65
N SER A 708 8.25 -11.34 -5.16
CA SER A 708 7.62 -12.56 -4.65
C SER A 708 8.60 -13.40 -3.83
N PRO A 709 8.55 -13.38 -2.48
CA PRO A 709 9.37 -14.26 -1.67
C PRO A 709 8.88 -15.70 -1.82
N LYS A 710 9.82 -16.63 -2.04
CA LYS A 710 9.48 -18.07 -2.09
C LYS A 710 9.05 -18.62 -0.74
N SER A 711 9.60 -18.09 0.34
CA SER A 711 9.29 -18.52 1.72
C SER A 711 9.04 -17.33 2.61
N SER A 712 7.98 -17.42 3.41
CA SER A 712 7.71 -16.51 4.52
C SER A 712 7.28 -17.30 5.75
N ALA A 713 7.73 -16.87 6.92
CA ALA A 713 7.42 -17.49 8.21
C ALA A 713 7.19 -16.43 9.28
N SER A 714 6.31 -16.69 10.21
CA SER A 714 6.21 -15.93 11.45
C SER A 714 5.97 -16.85 12.63
N VAL A 715 6.52 -16.45 13.79
CA VAL A 715 6.30 -17.10 15.09
C VAL A 715 5.96 -16.00 16.08
N ALA A 716 4.84 -16.14 16.76
CA ALA A 716 4.45 -15.25 17.85
C ALA A 716 4.18 -16.06 19.13
N LEU A 717 4.60 -15.51 20.26
CA LEU A 717 4.33 -16.02 21.60
C LEU A 717 3.62 -14.93 22.39
N HIS A 718 2.58 -15.30 23.09
CA HIS A 718 1.82 -14.43 23.98
C HIS A 718 1.63 -15.11 25.33
N TYR A 719 1.93 -14.41 26.41
CA TYR A 719 1.84 -14.94 27.78
C TYR A 719 1.17 -13.96 28.72
N ASP A 720 0.02 -14.35 29.27
CA ASP A 720 -0.74 -13.58 30.26
C ASP A 720 -0.45 -14.06 31.65
N MET A 721 -0.17 -13.11 32.55
CA MET A 721 0.15 -13.36 33.94
C MET A 721 -0.56 -12.34 34.84
N ALA A 722 -1.42 -12.82 35.76
CA ALA A 722 -1.90 -12.02 36.85
C ALA A 722 -0.78 -11.80 37.87
N ILE A 723 -0.39 -10.52 38.10
CA ILE A 723 0.64 -10.17 39.09
C ILE A 723 0.01 -9.91 40.47
N ALA A 724 -1.16 -9.27 40.48
CA ALA A 724 -1.95 -8.95 41.66
C ALA A 724 -3.44 -8.93 41.30
N SER A 725 -4.32 -8.70 42.27
CA SER A 725 -5.78 -8.73 42.06
C SER A 725 -6.27 -7.79 40.95
N ASP A 726 -5.55 -6.69 40.70
CA ASP A 726 -5.96 -5.64 39.76
C ASP A 726 -4.89 -5.33 38.72
N TYR A 727 -3.85 -6.19 38.61
CA TYR A 727 -2.71 -6.01 37.69
C TYR A 727 -2.50 -7.28 36.88
N ASP A 728 -2.68 -7.17 35.57
CA ASP A 728 -2.38 -8.21 34.61
C ASP A 728 -1.18 -7.76 33.72
N LEU A 729 -0.22 -8.65 33.57
CA LEU A 729 0.93 -8.46 32.68
C LEU A 729 0.82 -9.37 31.49
N ALA A 730 0.78 -8.81 30.29
CA ALA A 730 0.89 -9.53 29.03
C ALA A 730 2.29 -9.34 28.46
N LEU A 731 2.96 -10.44 28.11
CA LEU A 731 4.25 -10.45 27.42
C LEU A 731 4.04 -10.98 26.01
N ALA A 732 4.51 -10.29 25.01
CA ALA A 732 4.44 -10.75 23.62
C ALA A 732 5.80 -10.63 22.92
N ALA A 733 6.06 -11.60 22.04
CA ALA A 733 7.23 -11.61 21.17
C ALA A 733 6.80 -12.14 19.81
N ASN A 734 7.24 -11.50 18.72
CA ASN A 734 7.08 -12.03 17.38
C ASN A 734 8.40 -12.01 16.61
N ALA A 735 8.59 -13.01 15.76
CA ALA A 735 9.71 -13.12 14.85
C ALA A 735 9.20 -13.39 13.44
N VAL A 736 9.73 -12.68 12.46
CA VAL A 736 9.32 -12.75 11.06
C VAL A 736 10.53 -13.04 10.18
N TYR A 737 10.32 -13.89 9.19
CA TYR A 737 11.30 -14.19 8.14
C TYR A 737 10.65 -14.14 6.76
N ARG A 738 11.36 -13.56 5.78
CA ARG A 738 11.04 -13.67 4.34
C ARG A 738 12.33 -13.93 3.56
N SER A 739 12.26 -14.80 2.55
CA SER A 739 13.37 -15.02 1.64
C SER A 739 13.62 -13.81 0.75
N ALA A 740 14.85 -13.69 0.23
CA ALA A 740 15.19 -12.71 -0.80
C ALA A 740 14.25 -12.79 -2.00
N VAL A 741 13.98 -11.64 -2.65
CA VAL A 741 13.10 -11.54 -3.82
C VAL A 741 13.82 -10.91 -4.99
N PRO A 742 13.58 -11.36 -6.24
CA PRO A 742 14.02 -10.63 -7.42
C PRO A 742 13.21 -9.35 -7.55
N MET A 743 13.87 -8.27 -7.95
CA MET A 743 13.22 -6.96 -8.02
C MET A 743 12.62 -6.68 -9.41
N GLN A 744 13.06 -7.39 -10.44
CA GLN A 744 12.64 -7.19 -11.81
C GLN A 744 12.74 -8.49 -12.62
N LEU A 745 12.01 -8.59 -13.74
CA LEU A 745 12.11 -9.73 -14.65
C LEU A 745 13.34 -9.64 -15.54
N THR A 746 13.57 -8.48 -16.13
CA THR A 746 14.74 -8.25 -17.00
C THR A 746 15.69 -7.27 -16.31
N PRO A 747 16.99 -7.43 -16.44
CA PRO A 747 17.93 -6.42 -15.97
C PRO A 747 17.64 -5.06 -16.62
N SER A 748 17.69 -3.99 -15.84
CA SER A 748 17.59 -2.62 -16.35
C SER A 748 18.78 -2.28 -17.26
N LEU A 749 18.66 -1.23 -18.05
CA LEU A 749 19.75 -0.76 -18.91
C LEU A 749 21.04 -0.54 -18.08
N GLY A 750 22.14 -1.15 -18.51
CA GLY A 750 23.41 -1.08 -17.80
C GLY A 750 23.60 -2.09 -16.66
N VAL A 751 22.58 -2.84 -16.26
CA VAL A 751 22.67 -3.93 -15.26
C VAL A 751 22.76 -5.29 -15.95
N THR A 752 23.74 -6.09 -15.60
CA THR A 752 24.03 -7.38 -16.28
C THR A 752 23.26 -8.57 -15.68
N SER A 753 22.63 -8.39 -14.51
CA SER A 753 21.92 -9.47 -13.81
C SER A 753 20.73 -8.96 -13.03
N VAL A 754 19.73 -9.82 -12.82
CA VAL A 754 18.59 -9.54 -11.94
C VAL A 754 19.09 -9.28 -10.52
N GLN A 755 18.66 -8.18 -9.93
CA GLN A 755 18.99 -7.79 -8.56
C GLN A 755 18.01 -8.44 -7.57
N TYR A 756 18.50 -8.75 -6.35
CA TYR A 756 17.71 -9.37 -5.28
C TYR A 756 17.75 -8.51 -4.02
N SER A 757 16.62 -8.37 -3.33
CA SER A 757 16.62 -7.87 -1.95
C SER A 757 17.43 -8.79 -1.03
N SER A 758 17.75 -8.35 0.18
CA SER A 758 18.18 -9.29 1.22
C SER A 758 17.01 -10.17 1.70
N SER A 759 17.31 -11.29 2.38
CA SER A 759 16.30 -11.89 3.25
C SER A 759 15.92 -10.89 4.34
N TYR A 760 14.62 -10.86 4.68
CA TYR A 760 14.10 -9.98 5.72
C TYR A 760 13.91 -10.75 7.02
N GLU A 761 14.47 -10.24 8.10
CA GLU A 761 14.34 -10.80 9.44
C GLU A 761 14.04 -9.68 10.43
N MET A 762 13.02 -9.86 11.28
CA MET A 762 12.67 -8.90 12.31
C MET A 762 12.16 -9.62 13.57
N VAL A 763 12.55 -9.13 14.73
CA VAL A 763 12.03 -9.58 16.03
C VAL A 763 11.52 -8.37 16.80
N ASN A 764 10.29 -8.47 17.30
CA ASN A 764 9.66 -7.45 18.14
C ASN A 764 9.26 -8.07 19.48
N VAL A 765 9.34 -7.30 20.53
CA VAL A 765 8.92 -7.71 21.88
C VAL A 765 8.17 -6.58 22.57
N ASN A 766 7.18 -6.93 23.40
CA ASN A 766 6.51 -5.97 24.25
C ASN A 766 6.07 -6.58 25.59
N ALA A 767 5.84 -5.69 26.56
CA ALA A 767 5.29 -6.00 27.87
C ALA A 767 4.19 -4.98 28.18
N THR A 768 2.97 -5.44 28.33
CA THR A 768 1.78 -4.61 28.60
C THR A 768 1.28 -4.88 30.00
N LEU A 769 1.29 -3.84 30.85
CA LEU A 769 0.68 -3.84 32.16
C LEU A 769 -0.74 -3.23 32.07
N ASN A 770 -1.75 -4.01 32.40
CA ASN A 770 -3.13 -3.58 32.53
C ASN A 770 -3.45 -3.35 34.00
N HIS A 771 -3.89 -2.14 34.33
CA HIS A 771 -4.43 -1.75 35.64
C HIS A 771 -5.51 -0.71 35.37
N GLN A 772 -6.74 -1.15 35.25
CA GLN A 772 -7.85 -0.27 34.88
C GLN A 772 -7.95 0.97 35.77
N PRO A 773 -8.15 2.17 35.19
CA PRO A 773 -8.44 2.45 33.76
C PRO A 773 -7.18 2.62 32.87
N TRP A 774 -6.00 2.27 33.37
CA TRP A 774 -4.73 2.46 32.68
C TRP A 774 -4.22 1.19 32.02
N ARG A 775 -3.64 1.36 30.83
CA ARG A 775 -2.85 0.34 30.14
C ARG A 775 -1.51 0.95 29.77
N THR A 776 -0.41 0.28 30.16
CA THR A 776 0.95 0.74 29.86
C THR A 776 1.71 -0.36 29.12
N THR A 777 2.23 -0.06 27.94
CA THR A 777 3.01 -1.00 27.11
C THR A 777 4.42 -0.46 26.93
N LEU A 778 5.41 -1.26 27.30
CA LEU A 778 6.81 -1.09 26.87
C LEU A 778 7.01 -1.93 25.63
N TYR A 779 7.62 -1.38 24.56
CA TYR A 779 7.84 -2.11 23.31
C TYR A 779 9.23 -1.88 22.74
N VAL A 780 9.73 -2.89 22.04
CA VAL A 780 10.92 -2.80 21.22
C VAL A 780 10.60 -3.42 19.87
N THR A 781 10.67 -2.62 18.81
CA THR A 781 10.61 -3.10 17.43
C THR A 781 12.02 -3.24 16.87
N ASN A 782 12.23 -4.19 15.96
CA ASN A 782 13.55 -4.52 15.43
C ASN A 782 14.61 -4.70 16.55
N LEU A 783 14.34 -5.62 17.47
CA LEU A 783 15.14 -5.84 18.70
C LEU A 783 16.64 -5.91 18.45
N PHE A 784 17.06 -6.52 17.35
CA PHE A 784 18.47 -6.71 17.01
C PHE A 784 19.08 -5.60 16.17
N ASP A 785 18.32 -4.51 15.91
CA ASP A 785 18.72 -3.37 15.06
C ASP A 785 19.21 -3.82 13.68
N ARG A 786 18.47 -4.75 13.07
CA ARG A 786 18.83 -5.36 11.80
C ARG A 786 18.55 -4.37 10.66
N GLU A 787 19.55 -4.07 9.87
CA GLU A 787 19.39 -3.37 8.60
C GLU A 787 19.05 -4.38 7.51
N ASN A 788 17.76 -4.42 7.10
CA ASN A 788 17.32 -5.25 6.00
C ASN A 788 17.30 -4.40 4.73
N ILE A 789 17.95 -4.87 3.68
CA ILE A 789 17.87 -4.25 2.35
C ILE A 789 16.55 -4.68 1.70
N LEU A 790 15.60 -3.77 1.66
CA LEU A 790 14.26 -3.99 1.09
C LEU A 790 14.30 -3.94 -0.42
N VAL A 791 15.05 -2.96 -0.97
CA VAL A 791 15.27 -2.79 -2.40
C VAL A 791 16.76 -2.55 -2.63
N PRO A 792 17.47 -3.43 -3.35
CA PRO A 792 18.82 -3.18 -3.82
C PRO A 792 18.81 -2.15 -4.95
N PRO A 793 19.94 -1.63 -5.39
CA PRO A 793 20.00 -0.71 -6.51
C PRO A 793 19.52 -1.40 -7.79
N THR A 794 18.32 -1.04 -8.24
CA THR A 794 17.70 -1.64 -9.41
C THR A 794 17.77 -0.75 -10.63
N GLN A 795 18.01 0.55 -10.44
CA GLN A 795 17.84 1.53 -11.51
C GLN A 795 18.84 2.67 -11.47
N PHE A 796 19.05 3.19 -12.66
CA PHE A 796 19.66 4.48 -12.94
C PHE A 796 21.03 4.71 -12.33
N ASN A 797 21.85 3.65 -12.26
CA ASN A 797 23.28 3.82 -12.22
C ASN A 797 23.81 4.33 -13.57
N GLU A 798 23.10 5.31 -14.15
CA GLU A 798 23.57 6.00 -15.33
C GLU A 798 24.88 6.75 -15.09
N LEU A 799 25.22 6.94 -13.82
CA LEU A 799 26.48 7.54 -13.38
C LEU A 799 27.66 6.56 -13.38
N GLY A 800 27.46 5.33 -13.90
CA GLY A 800 28.57 4.40 -14.06
C GLY A 800 29.51 4.43 -12.89
N ASN A 801 29.06 3.99 -11.70
CA ASN A 801 29.86 3.66 -10.53
C ASN A 801 30.01 4.68 -9.38
N LEU A 802 29.24 5.76 -9.29
CA LEU A 802 29.46 6.67 -8.15
C LEU A 802 28.63 6.38 -6.92
N THR A 803 27.37 6.00 -7.04
CA THR A 803 26.53 5.62 -5.89
C THR A 803 25.47 4.58 -6.25
N ASN A 804 25.11 3.72 -5.27
CA ASN A 804 24.00 2.82 -5.35
C ASN A 804 22.98 3.24 -4.28
N ASP A 805 21.71 3.39 -4.64
CA ASP A 805 20.63 3.69 -3.72
C ASP A 805 20.02 2.39 -3.21
N TYR A 806 20.16 2.13 -1.91
CA TYR A 806 19.55 0.99 -1.23
C TYR A 806 18.39 1.48 -0.38
N LEU A 807 17.26 0.80 -0.41
CA LEU A 807 16.17 1.06 0.53
C LEU A 807 16.29 0.12 1.72
N VAL A 808 16.28 0.67 2.93
CA VAL A 808 16.50 -0.09 4.16
C VAL A 808 15.29 -0.07 5.09
N SER A 809 15.23 -1.08 5.98
CA SER A 809 14.18 -1.16 7.00
C SER A 809 14.35 -0.08 8.08
N ILE A 810 13.25 0.20 8.81
CA ILE A 810 13.28 1.08 9.99
C ILE A 810 14.22 0.44 11.04
N PRO A 811 15.13 1.22 11.65
CA PRO A 811 16.02 0.73 12.72
C PRO A 811 15.22 0.43 14.00
N ARG A 812 15.93 -0.07 15.03
CA ARG A 812 15.32 -0.38 16.33
C ARG A 812 14.65 0.83 16.96
N GLU A 813 13.38 0.65 17.36
CA GLU A 813 12.66 1.60 18.20
C GLU A 813 12.38 0.99 19.58
N VAL A 814 12.65 1.75 20.64
CA VAL A 814 12.30 1.42 22.01
C VAL A 814 11.35 2.50 22.52
N GLY A 815 10.18 2.11 23.01
CA GLY A 815 9.19 3.09 23.43
C GLY A 815 8.25 2.64 24.52
N VAL A 816 7.44 3.59 24.97
CA VAL A 816 6.36 3.41 25.92
C VAL A 816 5.07 3.95 25.34
N ARG A 817 3.98 3.25 25.56
CA ARG A 817 2.62 3.65 25.22
C ARG A 817 1.78 3.61 26.48
N VAL A 818 1.00 4.66 26.73
CA VAL A 818 0.09 4.75 27.89
C VAL A 818 -1.29 5.12 27.38
N ALA A 819 -2.29 4.31 27.76
CA ALA A 819 -3.69 4.53 27.43
C ALA A 819 -4.52 4.68 28.71
N TYR A 820 -5.49 5.61 28.68
CA TYR A 820 -6.58 5.75 29.64
C TYR A 820 -7.89 5.35 28.98
N ILE A 821 -8.58 4.39 29.57
CA ILE A 821 -9.80 3.76 29.02
C ILE A 821 -10.96 4.06 29.98
N PHE A 822 -12.06 4.63 29.50
CA PHE A 822 -13.21 5.06 30.31
C PHE A 822 -14.56 4.70 29.68
#